data_cd7a745e19f172f3f0f161ee68b80fd0
#
_entry.id   cd7a745e19f172f3f0f161ee68b80fd0
#
_cell.length_a   1.000
_cell.length_b   1.000
_cell.length_c   1.000
_cell.angle_alpha   90.00
_cell.angle_beta   90.00
_cell.angle_gamma   90.00
#
_symmetry.space_group_name_H-M   'P 1'
#
loop_
_entity.id
_entity.type
_entity.pdbx_description
1 polymer ?
#
loop_
_entity_poly.entity_id
_entity_poly.type
_entity_poly.pdbx_seq_one_letter_code
_entity_poly.pdbx_strand_id
1 'polypeptide(L)'
;VNRLIGKKEISELIDIVYRYCGQKETVIFADQVMALGFHYAYKAGISFGKDDMIIPETKEKLVSETAGQIEKYEKQYNDGLITNREKYNKVIDAWAKCTDKVAQEMMNEISSKKINSETKREEPINSIYMMANSGARGSAAQMKQLSGMRGLMAKPSGDIIETPIISNFKEGLNVLEYFNSTHGARKGLADTALKTANSGYLTRRLCDVAQDCTISEEDCGTENGVWVSDVVEGGEVIISIADRILGRFLQKDVVHPLNNEIVAKKDEYIDEIIAEKIQDSGVQTAYIRSPLTCDSKKGICVKCYGRDLARGFMVNQGEAVGMIAAQSIGEPGTQLTMRTFHIGGAAQINDQSFIETNADGIFKILNKNTVEDSNKNLIVMGRNCQLAIQDETGRELANYKVPYGTKILVAEDSKTKKGTKICEWDPFTNPVISEKSGFANYVDMEEGVSLTEETEEKTGLTYTKVKDWKSDPKGSELKPRITLRDNNGDVILLANENEARYFLPPDSILSVTDGQEVHAGDVLARTPKAASKTKDITGGLPRVAELFEARKPKDHAIISEITGIISFGKDIRGKQKIIITPEDESESVEVLIPKGKHISYQEGEKIEKGDYLLDGNPDPHDILEILGIEALADYLINEVQEVYRLQGVLINDKHIEVLCRQMLQKVHITENGDSNYIIGEEIDRYEFLTSNEELIAKSMKPAIGKPVLLGITKASLLTRSFISAASFQETTRILTDASIKGKADTLEGLKENVIVGRLIPAGTGRTFKQIENQAKNLDNEAKIEIDAIQAKKEEEIAKIQENSS
;
A
#
# COMPACT_ATOMS: atom_id res chain seq x y z
N VAL A 1 -34.65 11.33 -6.32
CA VAL A 1 -34.38 12.13 -5.10
C VAL A 1 -35.32 11.79 -3.95
N ASN A 2 -36.40 11.03 -4.17
CA ASN A 2 -37.34 10.65 -3.10
C ASN A 2 -36.85 9.46 -2.27
N ARG A 3 -35.72 9.64 -1.55
CA ARG A 3 -35.09 8.67 -0.65
C ARG A 3 -34.56 9.40 0.59
N LEU A 4 -34.23 8.63 1.62
CA LEU A 4 -33.53 9.18 2.79
C LEU A 4 -32.14 9.70 2.32
N ILE A 5 -31.85 10.95 2.67
CA ILE A 5 -30.63 11.63 2.23
C ILE A 5 -29.72 11.84 3.45
N GLY A 6 -28.63 11.08 3.49
CA GLY A 6 -27.55 11.23 4.47
C GLY A 6 -26.38 12.07 3.92
N LYS A 7 -25.25 12.01 4.62
CA LYS A 7 -24.04 12.77 4.26
C LYS A 7 -23.52 12.40 2.86
N LYS A 8 -23.53 11.12 2.50
CA LYS A 8 -23.04 10.61 1.21
C LYS A 8 -23.92 11.11 0.06
N GLU A 9 -25.23 10.97 0.21
CA GLU A 9 -26.19 11.36 -0.81
C GLU A 9 -26.24 12.89 -1.01
N ILE A 10 -26.02 13.69 0.05
CA ILE A 10 -25.89 15.16 -0.08
C ILE A 10 -24.63 15.50 -0.88
N SER A 11 -23.51 14.81 -0.64
CA SER A 11 -22.29 15.02 -1.39
C SER A 11 -22.49 14.71 -2.88
N GLU A 12 -23.16 13.62 -3.22
CA GLU A 12 -23.53 13.26 -4.59
C GLU A 12 -24.42 14.33 -5.25
N LEU A 13 -25.42 14.83 -4.51
CA LEU A 13 -26.31 15.88 -5.02
C LEU A 13 -25.56 17.20 -5.29
N ILE A 14 -24.67 17.59 -4.42
CA ILE A 14 -23.85 18.81 -4.58
C ILE A 14 -22.95 18.65 -5.83
N ASP A 15 -22.36 17.49 -6.02
CA ASP A 15 -21.54 17.20 -7.20
C ASP A 15 -22.35 17.27 -8.49
N ILE A 16 -23.55 16.68 -8.53
CA ILE A 16 -24.45 16.75 -9.67
C ILE A 16 -24.85 18.21 -9.99
N VAL A 17 -25.24 18.99 -8.95
CA VAL A 17 -25.60 20.40 -9.16
C VAL A 17 -24.41 21.20 -9.65
N TYR A 18 -23.21 20.95 -9.13
CA TYR A 18 -21.98 21.63 -9.59
C TYR A 18 -21.70 21.36 -11.07
N ARG A 19 -21.85 20.15 -11.53
CA ARG A 19 -21.59 19.76 -12.92
C ARG A 19 -22.60 20.35 -13.91
N TYR A 20 -23.87 20.35 -13.56
CA TYR A 20 -24.92 20.79 -14.49
C TYR A 20 -25.28 22.26 -14.39
N CYS A 21 -25.16 22.86 -13.21
CA CYS A 21 -25.62 24.23 -12.96
C CYS A 21 -24.45 25.21 -12.69
N GLY A 22 -23.23 24.71 -12.45
CA GLY A 22 -22.07 25.56 -12.19
C GLY A 22 -21.93 26.03 -10.73
N GLN A 23 -20.82 26.71 -10.46
CA GLN A 23 -20.40 27.07 -9.09
C GLN A 23 -21.39 27.95 -8.35
N LYS A 24 -21.94 28.96 -9.01
CA LYS A 24 -22.86 29.93 -8.37
C LYS A 24 -24.13 29.26 -7.85
N GLU A 25 -24.77 28.44 -8.69
CA GLU A 25 -26.00 27.76 -8.34
C GLU A 25 -25.75 26.70 -7.28
N THR A 26 -24.58 26.07 -7.27
CA THR A 26 -24.17 25.10 -6.25
C THR A 26 -24.07 25.76 -4.86
N VAL A 27 -23.48 26.96 -4.76
CA VAL A 27 -23.39 27.69 -3.50
C VAL A 27 -24.79 28.06 -2.99
N ILE A 28 -25.67 28.58 -3.86
CA ILE A 28 -27.06 28.90 -3.51
C ILE A 28 -27.82 27.66 -3.05
N PHE A 29 -27.64 26.52 -3.76
CA PHE A 29 -28.23 25.25 -3.39
C PHE A 29 -27.76 24.77 -2.00
N ALA A 30 -26.44 24.82 -1.76
CA ALA A 30 -25.87 24.42 -0.47
C ALA A 30 -26.39 25.29 0.69
N ASP A 31 -26.50 26.59 0.49
CA ASP A 31 -27.04 27.52 1.49
C ASP A 31 -28.52 27.21 1.77
N GLN A 32 -29.31 26.94 0.74
CA GLN A 32 -30.73 26.58 0.89
C GLN A 32 -30.92 25.23 1.61
N VAL A 33 -30.10 24.22 1.30
CA VAL A 33 -30.13 22.92 1.98
C VAL A 33 -29.74 23.09 3.45
N MET A 34 -28.71 23.89 3.74
CA MET A 34 -28.30 24.19 5.11
C MET A 34 -29.42 24.89 5.89
N ALA A 35 -30.04 25.92 5.31
CA ALA A 35 -31.16 26.66 5.95
C ALA A 35 -32.36 25.74 6.20
N LEU A 36 -32.69 24.87 5.24
CA LEU A 36 -33.73 23.85 5.38
C LEU A 36 -33.42 22.89 6.53
N GLY A 37 -32.19 22.40 6.59
CA GLY A 37 -31.70 21.52 7.65
C GLY A 37 -31.84 22.13 9.04
N PHE A 38 -31.37 23.35 9.21
CA PHE A 38 -31.51 24.10 10.47
C PHE A 38 -32.97 24.33 10.86
N HIS A 39 -33.81 24.69 9.90
CA HIS A 39 -35.24 24.93 10.16
C HIS A 39 -35.95 23.68 10.67
N TYR A 40 -35.73 22.52 10.02
CA TYR A 40 -36.38 21.29 10.46
C TYR A 40 -35.72 20.68 11.72
N ALA A 41 -34.42 20.83 11.92
CA ALA A 41 -33.76 20.45 13.16
C ALA A 41 -34.31 21.25 14.36
N TYR A 42 -34.53 22.56 14.19
CA TYR A 42 -35.17 23.41 15.19
C TYR A 42 -36.62 22.95 15.49
N LYS A 43 -37.44 22.69 14.45
CA LYS A 43 -38.81 22.23 14.63
C LYS A 43 -38.88 20.85 15.28
N ALA A 44 -37.97 19.94 14.96
CA ALA A 44 -37.93 18.61 15.53
C ALA A 44 -37.53 18.61 17.02
N GLY A 45 -36.82 19.65 17.51
CA GLY A 45 -36.44 19.76 18.91
C GLY A 45 -35.61 18.57 19.38
N ILE A 46 -34.63 18.09 18.53
CA ILE A 46 -33.84 16.90 18.79
C ILE A 46 -32.98 17.13 20.04
N SER A 47 -33.18 16.29 21.04
CA SER A 47 -32.35 16.25 22.25
C SER A 47 -32.05 14.79 22.59
N PHE A 48 -31.02 14.55 23.38
CA PHE A 48 -30.67 13.21 23.84
C PHE A 48 -30.30 13.21 25.32
N GLY A 49 -30.60 12.12 25.98
CA GLY A 49 -30.26 11.90 27.37
C GLY A 49 -29.60 10.53 27.57
N LYS A 50 -29.33 10.22 28.83
CA LYS A 50 -28.75 8.92 29.21
C LYS A 50 -29.65 7.73 28.81
N ASP A 51 -30.96 7.93 28.83
CA ASP A 51 -31.93 6.85 28.58
C ASP A 51 -32.02 6.48 27.10
N ASP A 52 -31.70 7.41 26.20
CA ASP A 52 -31.66 7.17 24.75
C ASP A 52 -30.52 6.21 24.33
N MET A 53 -29.55 6.00 25.23
CA MET A 53 -28.50 5.01 25.04
C MET A 53 -29.03 3.62 25.43
N ILE A 54 -29.57 2.89 24.46
CA ILE A 54 -30.17 1.57 24.69
C ILE A 54 -29.07 0.51 24.75
N ILE A 55 -29.05 -0.27 25.81
CA ILE A 55 -28.14 -1.41 25.97
C ILE A 55 -28.91 -2.64 25.46
N PRO A 56 -28.36 -3.43 24.51
CA PRO A 56 -29.06 -4.58 23.97
C PRO A 56 -29.25 -5.65 25.04
N GLU A 57 -30.48 -6.18 25.15
CA GLU A 57 -30.81 -7.25 26.09
C GLU A 57 -30.02 -8.54 25.82
N THR A 58 -29.61 -8.73 24.56
CA THR A 58 -28.81 -9.87 24.11
C THR A 58 -27.36 -9.84 24.58
N LYS A 59 -26.87 -8.67 25.10
CA LYS A 59 -25.47 -8.48 25.52
C LYS A 59 -25.01 -9.54 26.53
N GLU A 60 -25.78 -9.77 27.61
CA GLU A 60 -25.38 -10.70 28.66
C GLU A 60 -25.28 -12.14 28.13
N LYS A 61 -26.20 -12.51 27.23
CA LYS A 61 -26.20 -13.83 26.59
C LYS A 61 -24.96 -14.03 25.73
N LEU A 62 -24.63 -13.06 24.87
CA LEU A 62 -23.48 -13.13 23.99
C LEU A 62 -22.16 -13.17 24.80
N VAL A 63 -22.07 -12.39 25.87
CA VAL A 63 -20.90 -12.38 26.76
C VAL A 63 -20.75 -13.72 27.48
N SER A 64 -21.84 -14.30 28.00
CA SER A 64 -21.79 -15.59 28.69
C SER A 64 -21.46 -16.76 27.75
N GLU A 65 -21.97 -16.76 26.53
CA GLU A 65 -21.61 -17.74 25.49
C GLU A 65 -20.12 -17.67 25.15
N THR A 66 -19.59 -16.45 25.01
CA THR A 66 -18.18 -16.24 24.72
C THR A 66 -17.29 -16.65 25.90
N ALA A 67 -17.68 -16.32 27.11
CA ALA A 67 -16.98 -16.76 28.33
C ALA A 67 -16.92 -18.30 28.39
N GLY A 68 -18.01 -19.00 28.08
CA GLY A 68 -18.04 -20.46 28.02
C GLY A 68 -17.14 -21.05 26.88
N GLN A 69 -16.95 -20.34 25.79
CA GLN A 69 -15.95 -20.72 24.76
C GLN A 69 -14.52 -20.57 25.26
N ILE A 70 -14.25 -19.49 25.98
CA ILE A 70 -12.93 -19.22 26.54
C ILE A 70 -12.56 -20.26 27.59
N GLU A 71 -13.51 -20.69 28.46
CA GLU A 71 -13.27 -21.79 29.40
C GLU A 71 -12.89 -23.10 28.68
N LYS A 72 -13.47 -23.36 27.50
CA LYS A 72 -13.07 -24.51 26.66
C LYS A 72 -11.64 -24.37 26.16
N TYR A 73 -11.24 -23.16 25.72
CA TYR A 73 -9.87 -22.90 25.28
C TYR A 73 -8.88 -23.00 26.44
N GLU A 74 -9.25 -22.56 27.65
CA GLU A 74 -8.45 -22.74 28.83
C GLU A 74 -8.30 -24.21 29.21
N LYS A 75 -9.37 -25.03 29.10
CA LYS A 75 -9.30 -26.48 29.30
C LYS A 75 -8.40 -27.13 28.25
N GLN A 76 -8.56 -26.80 26.97
CA GLN A 76 -7.68 -27.30 25.90
C GLN A 76 -6.21 -26.95 26.15
N TYR A 77 -5.93 -25.75 26.67
CA TYR A 77 -4.59 -25.34 27.06
C TYR A 77 -4.10 -26.17 28.26
N ASN A 78 -4.92 -26.35 29.29
CA ASN A 78 -4.55 -27.16 30.46
C ASN A 78 -4.40 -28.65 30.12
N ASP A 79 -5.15 -29.14 29.13
CA ASP A 79 -5.03 -30.51 28.61
C ASP A 79 -3.85 -30.61 27.59
N GLY A 80 -3.19 -29.47 27.26
CA GLY A 80 -2.03 -29.31 26.39
C GLY A 80 -2.29 -29.57 24.91
N LEU A 81 -3.52 -29.48 24.49
CA LEU A 81 -3.90 -29.57 23.09
C LEU A 81 -3.48 -28.34 22.29
N ILE A 82 -3.32 -27.19 22.96
CA ILE A 82 -2.94 -25.91 22.37
C ILE A 82 -1.82 -25.21 23.16
N THR A 83 -0.98 -24.46 22.48
CA THR A 83 0.08 -23.66 23.10
C THR A 83 -0.48 -22.41 23.81
N ASN A 84 0.26 -21.82 24.75
CA ASN A 84 -0.14 -20.59 25.44
C ASN A 84 -0.42 -19.45 24.46
N ARG A 85 0.35 -19.38 23.38
CA ARG A 85 0.20 -18.36 22.36
C ARG A 85 -1.04 -18.56 21.48
N GLU A 86 -1.33 -19.81 21.14
CA GLU A 86 -2.55 -20.17 20.43
C GLU A 86 -3.80 -19.87 21.27
N LYS A 87 -3.74 -20.19 22.58
CA LYS A 87 -4.78 -19.79 23.52
C LYS A 87 -5.00 -18.28 23.51
N TYR A 88 -3.91 -17.50 23.65
CA TYR A 88 -3.94 -16.05 23.65
C TYR A 88 -4.64 -15.51 22.39
N ASN A 89 -4.25 -15.99 21.21
CA ASN A 89 -4.84 -15.57 19.95
C ASN A 89 -6.33 -15.93 19.84
N LYS A 90 -6.71 -17.17 20.20
CA LYS A 90 -8.11 -17.61 20.19
C LYS A 90 -9.00 -16.83 21.16
N VAL A 91 -8.48 -16.47 22.33
CA VAL A 91 -9.21 -15.65 23.32
C VAL A 91 -9.46 -14.25 22.79
N ILE A 92 -8.45 -13.63 22.19
CA ILE A 92 -8.57 -12.29 21.61
C ILE A 92 -9.57 -12.28 20.45
N ASP A 93 -9.48 -13.25 19.54
CA ASP A 93 -10.40 -13.37 18.39
C ASP A 93 -11.84 -13.59 18.86
N ALA A 94 -12.06 -14.46 19.87
CA ALA A 94 -13.38 -14.68 20.44
C ALA A 94 -13.99 -13.40 21.03
N TRP A 95 -13.20 -12.61 21.79
CA TRP A 95 -13.67 -11.34 22.34
C TRP A 95 -13.88 -10.26 21.28
N ALA A 96 -13.06 -10.20 20.25
CA ALA A 96 -13.26 -9.28 19.12
C ALA A 96 -14.59 -9.55 18.41
N LYS A 97 -14.84 -10.83 18.05
CA LYS A 97 -16.12 -11.26 17.43
C LYS A 97 -17.33 -11.00 18.34
N CYS A 98 -17.19 -11.21 19.64
CA CYS A 98 -18.25 -10.89 20.60
C CYS A 98 -18.56 -9.39 20.59
N THR A 99 -17.52 -8.56 20.64
CA THR A 99 -17.66 -7.11 20.65
C THR A 99 -18.36 -6.58 19.39
N ASP A 100 -18.07 -7.16 18.23
CA ASP A 100 -18.70 -6.77 16.96
C ASP A 100 -20.14 -7.25 16.85
N LYS A 101 -20.47 -8.48 17.33
CA LYS A 101 -21.85 -8.97 17.45
C LYS A 101 -22.69 -8.08 18.36
N VAL A 102 -22.17 -7.72 19.54
CA VAL A 102 -22.87 -6.78 20.45
C VAL A 102 -23.09 -5.43 19.79
N ALA A 103 -22.12 -4.94 19.01
CA ALA A 103 -22.27 -3.68 18.27
C ALA A 103 -23.35 -3.76 17.19
N GLN A 104 -23.42 -4.87 16.45
CA GLN A 104 -24.46 -5.09 15.43
C GLN A 104 -25.84 -5.16 16.04
N GLU A 105 -26.04 -5.95 17.11
CA GLU A 105 -27.31 -6.03 17.82
C GLU A 105 -27.75 -4.68 18.40
N MET A 106 -26.82 -3.92 18.98
CA MET A 106 -27.07 -2.58 19.46
C MET A 106 -27.55 -1.66 18.32
N MET A 107 -26.87 -1.68 17.17
CA MET A 107 -27.26 -0.86 16.02
C MET A 107 -28.62 -1.27 15.47
N ASN A 108 -28.92 -2.57 15.39
CA ASN A 108 -30.21 -3.08 14.97
C ASN A 108 -31.33 -2.63 15.92
N GLU A 109 -31.09 -2.70 17.22
CA GLU A 109 -32.09 -2.31 18.23
C GLU A 109 -32.35 -0.78 18.23
N ILE A 110 -31.30 0.03 18.14
CA ILE A 110 -31.42 1.50 18.09
C ILE A 110 -32.06 1.97 16.78
N SER A 111 -31.82 1.27 15.65
CA SER A 111 -32.41 1.60 14.34
C SER A 111 -33.84 1.14 14.18
N SER A 112 -34.30 0.19 15.02
CA SER A 112 -35.66 -0.39 14.92
C SER A 112 -36.74 0.63 15.27
N LYS A 113 -37.76 0.69 14.44
CA LYS A 113 -38.97 1.46 14.75
C LYS A 113 -39.81 0.70 15.77
N LYS A 114 -39.93 1.26 16.97
CA LYS A 114 -40.78 0.71 18.03
C LYS A 114 -42.16 1.29 17.91
N ILE A 115 -43.17 0.44 18.06
CA ILE A 115 -44.59 0.85 18.15
C ILE A 115 -44.96 0.85 19.62
N ASN A 116 -45.36 1.98 20.14
CA ASN A 116 -45.81 2.08 21.53
C ASN A 116 -47.12 1.24 21.70
N SER A 117 -47.05 0.28 22.62
CA SER A 117 -48.14 -0.67 22.85
C SER A 117 -49.44 0.00 23.38
N GLU A 118 -49.31 1.13 24.07
CA GLU A 118 -50.44 1.87 24.65
C GLU A 118 -51.09 2.80 23.62
N THR A 119 -50.27 3.55 22.87
CA THR A 119 -50.77 4.58 21.96
C THR A 119 -50.94 4.11 20.53
N LYS A 120 -50.47 2.88 20.17
CA LYS A 120 -50.41 2.33 18.80
C LYS A 120 -49.75 3.27 17.78
N ARG A 121 -48.98 4.25 18.23
CA ARG A 121 -48.22 5.18 17.38
C ARG A 121 -46.80 4.71 17.28
N GLU A 122 -46.16 5.00 16.14
CA GLU A 122 -44.73 4.81 15.99
C GLU A 122 -43.99 5.75 16.99
N GLU A 123 -43.09 5.19 17.78
CA GLU A 123 -42.21 5.99 18.63
C GLU A 123 -41.23 6.78 17.76
N PRO A 124 -40.82 7.99 18.20
CA PRO A 124 -39.80 8.75 17.47
C PRO A 124 -38.53 7.94 17.38
N ILE A 125 -37.85 8.04 16.24
CA ILE A 125 -36.56 7.40 16.01
C ILE A 125 -35.57 7.90 17.07
N ASN A 126 -34.71 7.03 17.59
CA ASN A 126 -33.74 7.36 18.60
C ASN A 126 -32.81 8.51 18.13
N SER A 127 -32.73 9.56 18.95
CA SER A 127 -31.98 10.79 18.61
C SER A 127 -30.50 10.53 18.37
N ILE A 128 -29.88 9.60 19.09
CA ILE A 128 -28.46 9.24 18.95
C ILE A 128 -28.25 8.54 17.60
N TYR A 129 -29.12 7.61 17.24
CA TYR A 129 -29.08 6.96 15.92
C TYR A 129 -29.26 7.99 14.80
N MET A 130 -30.20 8.92 14.95
CA MET A 130 -30.45 9.97 13.96
C MET A 130 -29.20 10.84 13.74
N MET A 131 -28.52 11.26 14.81
CA MET A 131 -27.29 12.04 14.72
C MET A 131 -26.15 11.28 14.05
N ALA A 132 -25.98 10.02 14.41
CA ALA A 132 -24.89 9.20 13.87
C ALA A 132 -25.16 8.77 12.40
N ASN A 133 -26.38 8.36 12.08
CA ASN A 133 -26.74 7.94 10.73
C ASN A 133 -26.74 9.11 9.72
N SER A 134 -27.15 10.31 10.15
CA SER A 134 -27.07 11.52 9.33
C SER A 134 -25.64 12.00 9.10
N GLY A 135 -24.68 11.52 9.87
CA GLY A 135 -23.28 11.97 9.84
C GLY A 135 -23.06 13.34 10.52
N ALA A 136 -24.06 13.89 11.23
CA ALA A 136 -23.94 15.17 11.92
C ALA A 136 -22.96 15.09 13.10
N ARG A 137 -23.06 14.04 13.94
CA ARG A 137 -22.18 13.84 15.09
C ARG A 137 -22.19 12.38 15.54
N GLY A 138 -21.00 11.88 15.87
CA GLY A 138 -20.81 10.53 16.37
C GLY A 138 -20.58 9.51 15.25
N SER A 139 -19.98 8.39 15.62
CA SER A 139 -19.77 7.23 14.74
C SER A 139 -20.29 5.96 15.41
N ALA A 140 -20.50 4.91 14.65
CA ALA A 140 -20.92 3.60 15.19
C ALA A 140 -19.92 3.09 16.26
N ALA A 141 -18.61 3.35 16.08
CA ALA A 141 -17.57 2.98 17.05
C ALA A 141 -17.71 3.74 18.39
N GLN A 142 -18.12 5.01 18.36
CA GLN A 142 -18.38 5.80 19.57
C GLN A 142 -19.64 5.31 20.26
N MET A 143 -20.71 5.02 19.52
CA MET A 143 -21.95 4.46 20.07
C MET A 143 -21.70 3.08 20.71
N LYS A 144 -20.88 2.23 20.10
CA LYS A 144 -20.46 0.95 20.65
C LYS A 144 -19.84 1.10 22.04
N GLN A 145 -18.99 2.12 22.25
CA GLN A 145 -18.41 2.37 23.57
C GLN A 145 -19.40 2.96 24.59
N LEU A 146 -20.40 3.70 24.13
CA LEU A 146 -21.41 4.31 25.00
C LEU A 146 -22.46 3.32 25.50
N SER A 147 -22.97 2.45 24.64
CA SER A 147 -24.13 1.56 24.91
C SER A 147 -23.84 0.07 24.73
N GLY A 148 -22.80 -0.30 24.01
CA GLY A 148 -22.44 -1.69 23.76
C GLY A 148 -21.41 -2.24 24.73
N MET A 149 -20.21 -2.47 24.26
CA MET A 149 -19.06 -2.98 24.99
C MET A 149 -17.82 -2.22 24.56
N ARG A 150 -16.96 -1.85 25.52
CA ARG A 150 -15.72 -1.14 25.17
C ARG A 150 -14.71 -2.05 24.48
N GLY A 151 -14.63 -3.32 24.88
CA GLY A 151 -13.83 -4.34 24.24
C GLY A 151 -12.39 -4.43 24.73
N LEU A 152 -11.51 -4.95 23.88
CA LEU A 152 -10.11 -5.22 24.20
C LEU A 152 -9.26 -3.94 24.22
N MET A 153 -8.33 -3.86 25.15
CA MET A 153 -7.42 -2.73 25.33
C MET A 153 -5.98 -3.15 25.08
N ALA A 154 -5.17 -2.24 24.54
CA ALA A 154 -3.75 -2.46 24.33
C ALA A 154 -2.92 -1.88 25.48
N LYS A 155 -1.87 -2.60 25.88
CA LYS A 155 -0.82 -2.11 26.78
C LYS A 155 0.03 -1.05 26.07
N PRO A 156 0.79 -0.23 26.79
CA PRO A 156 1.76 0.69 26.18
C PRO A 156 2.80 -0.02 25.28
N SER A 157 3.15 -1.29 25.60
CA SER A 157 4.03 -2.13 24.79
C SER A 157 3.46 -2.49 23.41
N GLY A 158 2.14 -2.41 23.23
CA GLY A 158 1.45 -2.84 22.03
C GLY A 158 0.67 -4.15 22.17
N ASP A 159 0.99 -4.96 23.19
CA ASP A 159 0.28 -6.21 23.45
C ASP A 159 -1.16 -5.94 23.86
N ILE A 160 -2.06 -6.83 23.49
CA ILE A 160 -3.48 -6.74 23.85
C ILE A 160 -3.69 -7.40 25.22
N ILE A 161 -4.49 -6.78 26.06
CA ILE A 161 -4.87 -7.35 27.35
C ILE A 161 -5.93 -8.42 27.11
N GLU A 162 -5.70 -9.67 27.56
CA GLU A 162 -6.62 -10.81 27.35
C GLU A 162 -8.00 -10.57 27.96
N THR A 163 -8.09 -9.83 29.06
CA THR A 163 -9.36 -9.48 29.70
C THR A 163 -9.97 -8.24 29.05
N PRO A 164 -11.13 -8.38 28.37
CA PRO A 164 -11.80 -7.24 27.76
C PRO A 164 -12.49 -6.37 28.81
N ILE A 165 -12.82 -5.15 28.41
CA ILE A 165 -13.73 -4.29 29.17
C ILE A 165 -15.16 -4.58 28.68
N ILE A 166 -15.92 -5.32 29.49
CA ILE A 166 -17.30 -5.71 29.18
C ILE A 166 -18.26 -4.56 29.36
N SER A 167 -17.98 -3.70 30.35
CA SER A 167 -18.82 -2.55 30.67
C SER A 167 -18.78 -1.49 29.57
N ASN A 168 -19.87 -0.74 29.47
CA ASN A 168 -19.95 0.47 28.63
C ASN A 168 -19.94 1.73 29.51
N PHE A 169 -19.89 2.90 28.89
CA PHE A 169 -19.89 4.17 29.62
C PHE A 169 -21.23 4.47 30.31
N LYS A 170 -22.37 3.94 29.81
CA LYS A 170 -23.69 4.10 30.46
C LYS A 170 -23.76 3.34 31.77
N GLU A 171 -23.25 2.10 31.81
CA GLU A 171 -23.21 1.27 33.02
C GLU A 171 -22.19 1.78 34.03
N GLY A 172 -21.10 2.36 33.53
CA GLY A 172 -19.93 2.74 34.29
C GLY A 172 -18.90 1.61 34.37
N LEU A 173 -17.62 1.98 34.36
CA LEU A 173 -16.50 1.05 34.39
C LEU A 173 -16.17 0.65 35.82
N ASN A 174 -15.80 -0.62 36.02
CA ASN A 174 -15.20 -1.09 37.26
C ASN A 174 -13.80 -0.46 37.44
N VAL A 175 -13.29 -0.42 38.65
CA VAL A 175 -11.98 0.20 38.97
C VAL A 175 -10.84 -0.43 38.15
N LEU A 176 -10.81 -1.74 37.98
CA LEU A 176 -9.82 -2.43 37.17
C LEU A 176 -9.97 -2.12 35.67
N GLU A 177 -11.18 -2.09 35.16
CA GLU A 177 -11.49 -1.72 33.80
C GLU A 177 -11.11 -0.26 33.49
N TYR A 178 -11.40 0.64 34.45
CA TYR A 178 -10.98 2.02 34.35
C TYR A 178 -9.46 2.14 34.29
N PHE A 179 -8.74 1.45 35.19
CA PHE A 179 -7.27 1.44 35.17
C PHE A 179 -6.71 0.93 33.85
N ASN A 180 -7.22 -0.20 33.32
CA ASN A 180 -6.82 -0.72 32.01
C ASN A 180 -7.09 0.28 30.88
N SER A 181 -8.18 1.03 30.96
CA SER A 181 -8.52 2.04 29.95
C SER A 181 -7.60 3.26 29.97
N THR A 182 -6.98 3.57 31.12
CA THR A 182 -6.07 4.73 31.21
C THR A 182 -4.80 4.57 30.37
N HIS A 183 -4.33 3.32 30.16
CA HIS A 183 -3.19 3.05 29.30
C HIS A 183 -3.44 3.50 27.85
N GLY A 184 -4.60 3.16 27.29
CA GLY A 184 -4.99 3.60 25.95
C GLY A 184 -5.18 5.12 25.84
N ALA A 185 -5.81 5.73 26.83
CA ALA A 185 -6.03 7.17 26.84
C ALA A 185 -4.71 7.96 26.91
N ARG A 186 -3.80 7.60 27.83
CA ARG A 186 -2.49 8.25 27.94
C ARG A 186 -1.67 8.11 26.68
N LYS A 187 -1.63 6.88 26.10
CA LYS A 187 -0.94 6.63 24.84
C LYS A 187 -1.51 7.50 23.71
N GLY A 188 -2.84 7.56 23.58
CA GLY A 188 -3.50 8.38 22.56
C GLY A 188 -3.17 9.88 22.68
N LEU A 189 -3.14 10.42 23.90
CA LEU A 189 -2.75 11.83 24.12
C LEU A 189 -1.29 12.10 23.76
N ALA A 190 -0.37 11.22 24.18
CA ALA A 190 1.06 11.37 23.85
C ALA A 190 1.29 11.24 22.34
N ASP A 191 0.68 10.24 21.70
CA ASP A 191 0.79 10.03 20.26
C ASP A 191 0.24 11.23 19.47
N THR A 192 -0.85 11.87 19.93
CA THR A 192 -1.41 13.07 19.29
C THR A 192 -0.46 14.26 19.35
N ALA A 193 0.18 14.48 20.48
CA ALA A 193 1.13 15.58 20.65
C ALA A 193 2.36 15.41 19.75
N LEU A 194 2.91 14.20 19.66
CA LEU A 194 4.10 13.92 18.86
C LEU A 194 3.80 13.91 17.36
N LYS A 195 2.64 13.37 16.93
CA LYS A 195 2.30 13.30 15.49
C LYS A 195 2.15 14.67 14.84
N THR A 196 1.68 15.67 15.58
CA THR A 196 1.51 17.03 15.07
C THR A 196 2.84 17.58 14.57
N ALA A 197 3.91 17.46 15.36
CA ALA A 197 5.24 17.91 14.99
C ALA A 197 5.81 17.12 13.78
N ASN A 198 5.68 15.80 13.81
CA ASN A 198 6.16 14.92 12.73
C ASN A 198 5.42 15.15 11.41
N SER A 199 4.11 15.36 11.46
CA SER A 199 3.29 15.70 10.29
C SER A 199 3.71 17.05 9.69
N GLY A 200 3.92 18.06 10.51
CA GLY A 200 4.40 19.36 10.05
C GLY A 200 5.79 19.29 9.40
N TYR A 201 6.69 18.50 9.98
CA TYR A 201 8.02 18.30 9.41
C TYR A 201 7.98 17.50 8.08
N LEU A 202 7.13 16.47 7.98
CA LEU A 202 6.91 15.75 6.71
C LEU A 202 6.38 16.71 5.63
N THR A 203 5.33 17.48 5.95
CA THR A 203 4.75 18.44 5.01
C THR A 203 5.79 19.45 4.52
N ARG A 204 6.64 19.97 5.42
CA ARG A 204 7.73 20.87 5.02
C ARG A 204 8.68 20.22 4.03
N ARG A 205 9.12 18.98 4.29
CA ARG A 205 10.02 18.27 3.37
C ARG A 205 9.39 18.02 2.00
N LEU A 206 8.10 17.66 1.97
CA LEU A 206 7.35 17.47 0.73
C LEU A 206 7.23 18.79 -0.06
N CYS A 207 6.95 19.91 0.61
CA CYS A 207 6.90 21.23 -0.03
C CYS A 207 8.27 21.61 -0.61
N ASP A 208 9.36 21.35 0.12
CA ASP A 208 10.70 21.71 -0.32
C ASP A 208 11.15 20.93 -1.57
N VAL A 209 10.75 19.65 -1.71
CA VAL A 209 11.11 18.84 -2.88
C VAL A 209 10.25 19.17 -4.11
N ALA A 210 9.00 19.56 -3.90
CA ALA A 210 8.01 19.73 -4.98
C ALA A 210 7.81 21.19 -5.43
N GLN A 211 8.46 22.16 -4.79
CA GLN A 211 8.22 23.59 -4.98
C GLN A 211 8.40 24.10 -6.41
N ASP A 212 9.32 23.55 -7.16
CA ASP A 212 9.67 23.92 -8.53
C ASP A 212 8.79 23.25 -9.58
N CYS A 213 7.91 22.33 -9.15
CA CYS A 213 7.00 21.63 -10.05
C CYS A 213 5.75 22.48 -10.36
N THR A 214 5.77 23.18 -11.49
CA THR A 214 4.65 23.98 -12.00
C THR A 214 4.19 23.47 -13.37
N ILE A 215 2.97 23.81 -13.79
CA ILE A 215 2.50 23.49 -15.15
C ILE A 215 3.19 24.41 -16.14
N SER A 216 4.01 23.81 -17.01
CA SER A 216 4.87 24.57 -17.93
C SER A 216 4.34 24.69 -19.37
N GLU A 217 3.77 23.65 -19.92
CA GLU A 217 3.43 23.49 -21.33
C GLU A 217 2.03 22.90 -21.47
N GLU A 218 1.44 23.02 -22.65
CA GLU A 218 0.16 22.37 -22.92
C GLU A 218 0.34 20.87 -23.19
N ASP A 219 1.31 20.51 -24.01
CA ASP A 219 1.60 19.11 -24.35
C ASP A 219 3.11 18.89 -24.51
N CYS A 220 3.63 17.86 -23.90
CA CYS A 220 5.03 17.45 -24.03
C CYS A 220 5.28 16.47 -25.18
N GLY A 221 4.21 15.94 -25.82
CA GLY A 221 4.32 14.98 -26.91
C GLY A 221 4.85 13.58 -26.52
N THR A 222 4.85 13.25 -25.22
CA THR A 222 5.34 11.93 -24.77
C THR A 222 4.52 10.78 -25.34
N GLU A 223 5.17 9.67 -25.69
CA GLU A 223 4.52 8.41 -26.06
C GLU A 223 4.38 7.43 -24.88
N ASN A 224 4.99 7.78 -23.75
CA ASN A 224 4.99 6.96 -22.55
C ASN A 224 3.78 7.28 -21.67
N GLY A 225 3.22 6.27 -21.03
CA GLY A 225 2.11 6.38 -20.08
C GLY A 225 2.31 5.43 -18.91
N VAL A 226 1.27 5.19 -18.14
CA VAL A 226 1.22 4.25 -17.03
C VAL A 226 -0.02 3.37 -17.17
N TRP A 227 0.13 2.07 -16.91
CA TRP A 227 -0.98 1.14 -16.84
C TRP A 227 -1.71 1.29 -15.51
N VAL A 228 -3.02 1.43 -15.58
CA VAL A 228 -3.89 1.54 -14.41
C VAL A 228 -4.95 0.45 -14.46
N SER A 229 -5.15 -0.23 -13.32
CA SER A 229 -6.17 -1.26 -13.13
C SER A 229 -7.01 -0.98 -11.88
N ASP A 230 -8.06 -1.75 -11.69
CA ASP A 230 -8.81 -1.76 -10.43
C ASP A 230 -7.89 -2.11 -9.25
N VAL A 231 -8.14 -1.50 -8.10
CA VAL A 231 -7.50 -1.89 -6.84
C VAL A 231 -8.41 -2.89 -6.14
N VAL A 232 -7.98 -4.14 -6.11
CA VAL A 232 -8.72 -5.26 -5.52
C VAL A 232 -8.01 -5.72 -4.27
N GLU A 233 -8.70 -5.73 -3.13
CA GLU A 233 -8.24 -6.31 -1.87
C GLU A 233 -9.26 -7.33 -1.37
N GLY A 234 -8.79 -8.52 -1.03
CA GLY A 234 -9.68 -9.58 -0.53
C GLY A 234 -10.82 -9.97 -1.48
N GLY A 235 -10.67 -9.72 -2.80
CA GLY A 235 -11.68 -9.97 -3.81
C GLY A 235 -12.75 -8.90 -3.97
N GLU A 236 -12.70 -7.83 -3.18
CA GLU A 236 -13.54 -6.64 -3.38
C GLU A 236 -12.78 -5.55 -4.13
N VAL A 237 -13.45 -4.93 -5.10
CA VAL A 237 -12.92 -3.75 -5.77
C VAL A 237 -13.07 -2.57 -4.82
N ILE A 238 -11.95 -2.10 -4.25
CA ILE A 238 -11.94 -0.96 -3.35
C ILE A 238 -12.01 0.35 -4.13
N ILE A 239 -11.24 0.44 -5.21
CA ILE A 239 -11.24 1.60 -6.11
C ILE A 239 -11.43 1.10 -7.52
N SER A 240 -12.47 1.59 -8.17
CA SER A 240 -12.75 1.25 -9.56
C SER A 240 -11.73 1.89 -10.51
N ILE A 241 -11.53 1.28 -11.66
CA ILE A 241 -10.71 1.86 -12.73
C ILE A 241 -11.23 3.24 -13.13
N ALA A 242 -12.56 3.43 -13.16
CA ALA A 242 -13.19 4.70 -13.49
C ALA A 242 -12.74 5.84 -12.55
N ASP A 243 -12.67 5.58 -11.24
CA ASP A 243 -12.23 6.58 -10.26
C ASP A 243 -10.74 6.94 -10.42
N ARG A 244 -9.92 5.98 -10.83
CA ARG A 244 -8.48 6.20 -11.01
C ARG A 244 -8.12 6.94 -12.31
N ILE A 245 -8.86 6.68 -13.40
CA ILE A 245 -8.60 7.30 -14.70
C ILE A 245 -9.32 8.64 -14.89
N LEU A 246 -10.29 8.95 -14.05
CA LEU A 246 -11.10 10.17 -14.17
C LEU A 246 -10.23 11.43 -14.23
N GLY A 247 -10.50 12.29 -15.23
CA GLY A 247 -9.78 13.54 -15.42
C GLY A 247 -8.36 13.41 -15.97
N ARG A 248 -8.02 12.26 -16.56
CA ARG A 248 -6.74 11.98 -17.24
C ARG A 248 -6.91 11.92 -18.74
N PHE A 249 -5.82 11.82 -19.48
CA PHE A 249 -5.79 11.58 -20.92
C PHE A 249 -5.34 10.15 -21.21
N LEU A 250 -5.97 9.53 -22.20
CA LEU A 250 -5.55 8.23 -22.71
C LEU A 250 -4.28 8.36 -23.56
N GLN A 251 -3.36 7.43 -23.39
CA GLN A 251 -2.16 7.33 -24.23
C GLN A 251 -2.30 6.27 -25.32
N LYS A 252 -3.17 5.29 -25.14
CA LYS A 252 -3.53 4.26 -26.14
C LYS A 252 -5.04 4.15 -26.24
N ASP A 253 -5.52 3.65 -27.38
CA ASP A 253 -6.94 3.35 -27.56
C ASP A 253 -7.37 2.27 -26.56
N VAL A 254 -8.53 2.48 -25.96
CA VAL A 254 -9.15 1.49 -25.08
C VAL A 254 -10.14 0.68 -25.92
N VAL A 255 -9.92 -0.63 -25.98
CA VAL A 255 -10.69 -1.56 -26.80
C VAL A 255 -11.55 -2.45 -25.90
N HIS A 256 -12.79 -2.66 -26.28
CA HIS A 256 -13.71 -3.55 -25.58
C HIS A 256 -13.23 -5.01 -25.69
N PRO A 257 -13.07 -5.76 -24.58
CA PRO A 257 -12.46 -7.09 -24.59
C PRO A 257 -13.24 -8.14 -25.39
N LEU A 258 -14.55 -7.97 -25.57
CA LEU A 258 -15.39 -8.94 -26.28
C LEU A 258 -15.64 -8.57 -27.76
N ASN A 259 -15.87 -7.31 -28.06
CA ASN A 259 -16.31 -6.86 -29.41
C ASN A 259 -15.16 -6.24 -30.23
N ASN A 260 -14.00 -6.01 -29.66
CA ASN A 260 -12.88 -5.27 -30.24
C ASN A 260 -13.26 -3.86 -30.77
N GLU A 261 -14.36 -3.29 -30.28
CA GLU A 261 -14.75 -1.91 -30.59
C GLU A 261 -13.93 -0.94 -29.72
N ILE A 262 -13.58 0.20 -30.32
CA ILE A 262 -12.87 1.26 -29.60
C ILE A 262 -13.86 1.99 -28.70
N VAL A 263 -13.69 1.87 -27.39
CA VAL A 263 -14.51 2.54 -26.37
C VAL A 263 -14.10 4.01 -26.21
N ALA A 264 -12.78 4.26 -26.20
CA ALA A 264 -12.21 5.60 -26.13
C ALA A 264 -10.89 5.65 -26.90
N LYS A 265 -10.60 6.80 -27.54
CA LYS A 265 -9.44 6.98 -28.43
C LYS A 265 -8.22 7.54 -27.70
N LYS A 266 -7.05 7.35 -28.31
CA LYS A 266 -5.81 8.00 -27.87
C LYS A 266 -5.99 9.52 -27.80
N ASP A 267 -5.35 10.17 -26.82
CA ASP A 267 -5.40 11.60 -26.52
C ASP A 267 -6.80 12.15 -26.19
N GLU A 268 -7.77 11.28 -25.92
CA GLU A 268 -9.09 11.67 -25.45
C GLU A 268 -9.07 11.98 -23.95
N TYR A 269 -9.72 13.08 -23.56
CA TYR A 269 -9.90 13.45 -22.18
C TYR A 269 -10.99 12.57 -21.54
N ILE A 270 -10.69 11.94 -20.42
CA ILE A 270 -11.61 11.06 -19.72
C ILE A 270 -12.47 11.88 -18.79
N ASP A 271 -13.72 12.12 -19.20
CA ASP A 271 -14.78 12.65 -18.34
C ASP A 271 -15.52 11.50 -17.60
N GLU A 272 -16.50 11.83 -16.80
CA GLU A 272 -17.29 10.89 -16.04
C GLU A 272 -18.04 9.89 -16.94
N ILE A 273 -18.55 10.37 -18.07
CA ILE A 273 -19.34 9.55 -19.02
C ILE A 273 -18.43 8.50 -19.68
N ILE A 274 -17.21 8.90 -20.07
CA ILE A 274 -16.24 8.01 -20.69
C ILE A 274 -15.70 7.02 -19.65
N ALA A 275 -15.44 7.49 -18.41
CA ALA A 275 -14.99 6.64 -17.33
C ALA A 275 -16.01 5.54 -16.99
N GLU A 276 -17.30 5.88 -16.88
CA GLU A 276 -18.39 4.91 -16.68
C GLU A 276 -18.48 3.92 -17.85
N LYS A 277 -18.40 4.40 -19.10
CA LYS A 277 -18.39 3.51 -20.27
C LYS A 277 -17.23 2.53 -20.27
N ILE A 278 -16.03 2.95 -19.88
CA ILE A 278 -14.85 2.08 -19.78
C ILE A 278 -15.10 1.02 -18.71
N GLN A 279 -15.66 1.38 -17.56
CA GLN A 279 -15.98 0.46 -16.47
C GLN A 279 -17.07 -0.55 -16.89
N ASP A 280 -18.16 -0.09 -17.51
CA ASP A 280 -19.26 -0.94 -17.97
C ASP A 280 -18.83 -1.91 -19.08
N SER A 281 -17.84 -1.50 -19.89
CA SER A 281 -17.23 -2.36 -20.92
C SER A 281 -16.41 -3.51 -20.35
N GLY A 282 -16.14 -3.54 -19.03
CA GLY A 282 -15.36 -4.60 -18.37
C GLY A 282 -13.87 -4.62 -18.74
N VAL A 283 -13.33 -3.46 -19.11
CA VAL A 283 -11.89 -3.28 -19.36
C VAL A 283 -11.14 -3.33 -18.03
N GLN A 284 -10.17 -4.22 -17.89
CA GLN A 284 -9.41 -4.40 -16.66
C GLN A 284 -8.25 -3.41 -16.51
N THR A 285 -7.67 -2.96 -17.61
CA THR A 285 -6.50 -2.07 -17.61
C THR A 285 -6.62 -0.98 -18.65
N ALA A 286 -6.19 0.24 -18.30
CA ALA A 286 -6.13 1.38 -19.23
C ALA A 286 -4.73 2.01 -19.21
N TYR A 287 -4.22 2.41 -20.38
CA TYR A 287 -2.93 3.08 -20.51
C TYR A 287 -3.13 4.58 -20.58
N ILE A 288 -2.78 5.29 -19.51
CA ILE A 288 -3.06 6.72 -19.35
C ILE A 288 -1.78 7.55 -19.30
N ARG A 289 -1.90 8.84 -19.61
CA ARG A 289 -0.83 9.82 -19.39
C ARG A 289 -0.70 10.15 -17.91
N SER A 290 0.53 10.23 -17.44
CA SER A 290 0.86 10.46 -16.03
C SER A 290 1.88 11.61 -15.88
N PRO A 291 1.83 12.36 -14.76
CA PRO A 291 2.91 13.28 -14.38
C PRO A 291 4.28 12.61 -14.31
N LEU A 292 4.34 11.33 -13.96
CA LEU A 292 5.57 10.54 -13.82
C LEU A 292 6.33 10.40 -15.15
N THR A 293 5.61 10.08 -16.23
CA THR A 293 6.16 9.82 -17.56
C THR A 293 6.23 11.07 -18.44
N CYS A 294 5.94 12.25 -17.89
CA CYS A 294 5.96 13.51 -18.62
C CYS A 294 7.39 13.89 -19.01
N ASP A 295 7.63 14.14 -20.32
CA ASP A 295 8.92 14.52 -20.88
C ASP A 295 9.14 16.06 -20.93
N SER A 296 8.25 16.82 -20.27
CA SER A 296 8.43 18.27 -20.13
C SER A 296 9.77 18.61 -19.49
N LYS A 297 10.49 19.56 -20.08
CA LYS A 297 11.83 19.99 -19.63
C LYS A 297 11.82 20.59 -18.23
N LYS A 298 10.79 21.38 -17.91
CA LYS A 298 10.59 22.01 -16.60
C LYS A 298 9.15 21.84 -16.17
N GLY A 299 8.93 21.30 -14.99
CA GLY A 299 7.58 21.11 -14.51
C GLY A 299 6.82 19.96 -15.19
N ILE A 300 5.52 20.09 -15.38
CA ILE A 300 4.61 19.10 -15.96
C ILE A 300 3.76 19.77 -17.03
N CYS A 301 3.37 19.07 -18.09
CA CYS A 301 2.45 19.60 -19.08
C CYS A 301 0.99 19.42 -18.65
N VAL A 302 0.08 20.23 -19.24
CA VAL A 302 -1.35 20.21 -18.95
C VAL A 302 -1.97 18.84 -19.19
N LYS A 303 -1.66 18.20 -20.34
CA LYS A 303 -2.24 16.90 -20.68
C LYS A 303 -1.79 15.77 -19.75
N CYS A 304 -0.53 15.74 -19.32
CA CYS A 304 -0.06 14.70 -18.39
C CYS A 304 -0.62 14.86 -16.98
N TYR A 305 -0.88 16.09 -16.55
CA TYR A 305 -1.53 16.34 -15.25
C TYR A 305 -3.04 16.15 -15.33
N GLY A 306 -3.66 16.65 -16.43
CA GLY A 306 -5.08 16.55 -16.66
C GLY A 306 -5.92 17.55 -15.85
N ARG A 307 -6.95 17.05 -15.19
CA ARG A 307 -7.95 17.84 -14.46
C ARG A 307 -7.41 18.49 -13.19
N ASP A 308 -7.75 19.75 -12.97
CA ASP A 308 -7.64 20.40 -11.66
C ASP A 308 -8.75 19.88 -10.74
N LEU A 309 -8.37 19.22 -9.65
CA LEU A 309 -9.31 18.60 -8.72
C LEU A 309 -10.13 19.61 -7.92
N ALA A 310 -9.63 20.84 -7.75
CA ALA A 310 -10.33 21.89 -7.03
C ALA A 310 -11.45 22.55 -7.88
N ARG A 311 -11.19 22.73 -9.19
CA ARG A 311 -12.09 23.46 -10.08
C ARG A 311 -12.90 22.55 -11.00
N GLY A 312 -12.46 21.30 -11.18
CA GLY A 312 -13.14 20.33 -12.05
C GLY A 312 -12.90 20.53 -13.56
N PHE A 313 -12.05 21.49 -13.94
CA PHE A 313 -11.65 21.75 -15.32
C PHE A 313 -10.20 21.36 -15.56
N MET A 314 -9.74 21.45 -16.80
CA MET A 314 -8.33 21.29 -17.14
C MET A 314 -7.47 22.28 -16.35
N VAL A 315 -6.31 21.81 -15.92
CA VAL A 315 -5.37 22.64 -15.17
C VAL A 315 -4.85 23.80 -16.01
N ASN A 316 -4.74 24.98 -15.41
CA ASN A 316 -4.21 26.15 -16.10
C ASN A 316 -2.66 26.11 -16.12
N GLN A 317 -2.08 26.68 -17.16
CA GLN A 317 -0.63 26.91 -17.19
C GLN A 317 -0.22 27.85 -16.05
N GLY A 318 0.92 27.52 -15.41
CA GLY A 318 1.43 28.29 -14.28
C GLY A 318 0.90 27.85 -12.92
N GLU A 319 0.03 26.84 -12.84
CA GLU A 319 -0.41 26.30 -11.55
C GLU A 319 0.75 25.57 -10.86
N ALA A 320 0.91 25.81 -9.53
CA ALA A 320 1.96 25.20 -8.71
C ALA A 320 1.51 23.83 -8.21
N VAL A 321 1.46 22.84 -9.08
CA VAL A 321 0.92 21.51 -8.78
C VAL A 321 1.74 20.73 -7.76
N GLY A 322 3.05 20.99 -7.68
CA GLY A 322 3.90 20.37 -6.67
C GLY A 322 3.56 20.82 -5.26
N MET A 323 3.29 22.13 -5.07
CA MET A 323 2.84 22.64 -3.77
C MET A 323 1.47 22.08 -3.38
N ILE A 324 0.55 21.98 -4.33
CA ILE A 324 -0.78 21.36 -4.12
C ILE A 324 -0.62 19.90 -3.70
N ALA A 325 0.24 19.14 -4.38
CA ALA A 325 0.51 17.74 -4.04
C ALA A 325 1.08 17.59 -2.62
N ALA A 326 2.10 18.38 -2.29
CA ALA A 326 2.73 18.34 -0.96
C ALA A 326 1.74 18.70 0.18
N GLN A 327 0.90 19.70 -0.04
CA GLN A 327 -0.12 20.11 0.92
C GLN A 327 -1.26 19.08 1.04
N SER A 328 -1.71 18.50 -0.06
CA SER A 328 -2.77 17.49 -0.07
C SER A 328 -2.35 16.18 0.61
N ILE A 329 -1.08 15.81 0.56
CA ILE A 329 -0.52 14.66 1.26
C ILE A 329 -0.23 15.00 2.72
N GLY A 330 0.19 16.23 3.02
CA GLY A 330 0.59 16.66 4.36
C GLY A 330 -0.57 17.03 5.28
N GLU A 331 -1.63 17.62 4.75
CA GLU A 331 -2.79 18.07 5.55
C GLU A 331 -3.39 16.93 6.37
N PRO A 332 -3.76 15.77 5.80
CA PRO A 332 -4.32 14.69 6.59
C PRO A 332 -3.30 13.97 7.49
N GLY A 333 -2.03 14.34 7.43
CA GLY A 333 -0.98 13.73 8.23
C GLY A 333 -1.22 13.81 9.75
N THR A 334 -1.91 14.85 10.23
CA THR A 334 -2.31 14.94 11.64
C THR A 334 -3.41 13.96 12.02
N GLN A 335 -4.15 13.44 11.06
CA GLN A 335 -5.20 12.43 11.25
C GLN A 335 -4.63 11.00 11.22
N LEU A 336 -3.46 10.79 10.60
CA LEU A 336 -2.79 9.51 10.58
C LEU A 336 -2.32 9.12 11.98
N THR A 337 -2.47 7.86 12.34
CA THR A 337 -1.95 7.34 13.62
C THR A 337 -0.44 7.17 13.56
N MET A 338 0.26 7.39 14.67
CA MET A 338 1.71 7.08 14.77
C MET A 338 1.99 5.59 14.88
N ARG A 339 0.97 4.81 15.19
CA ARG A 339 1.04 3.34 15.29
C ARG A 339 -0.17 2.72 14.61
N THR A 340 0.05 1.63 13.93
CA THR A 340 -0.99 0.80 13.37
C THR A 340 -2.00 0.35 14.42
N PHE A 341 -3.28 0.47 14.11
CA PHE A 341 -4.40 -0.26 14.71
C PHE A 341 -4.90 0.13 16.11
N HIS A 342 -4.86 1.41 16.51
CA HIS A 342 -5.50 1.77 17.79
C HIS A 342 -6.39 3.01 17.67
N ILE A 343 -7.64 2.84 17.26
CA ILE A 343 -8.66 3.88 17.43
C ILE A 343 -9.11 3.85 18.89
N GLY A 344 -8.69 4.85 19.67
CA GLY A 344 -9.12 4.99 21.04
C GLY A 344 -8.65 3.90 22.02
N GLY A 345 -7.57 3.18 21.68
CA GLY A 345 -7.02 2.11 22.53
C GLY A 345 -7.70 0.75 22.37
N ALA A 346 -8.75 0.64 21.54
CA ALA A 346 -9.35 -0.64 21.19
C ALA A 346 -8.56 -1.29 20.04
N ALA A 347 -8.23 -2.57 20.19
CA ALA A 347 -7.53 -3.34 19.18
C ALA A 347 -8.51 -3.83 18.10
N GLN A 348 -8.15 -3.65 16.83
CA GLN A 348 -8.80 -4.33 15.71
C GLN A 348 -7.88 -5.43 15.20
N ILE A 349 -8.39 -6.63 15.07
CA ILE A 349 -7.66 -7.80 14.57
C ILE A 349 -8.25 -8.11 13.20
N ASN A 350 -7.42 -7.93 12.16
CA ASN A 350 -7.80 -8.18 10.78
C ASN A 350 -7.18 -9.47 10.22
N ASP A 351 -6.81 -10.43 11.07
CA ASP A 351 -6.32 -11.72 10.57
C ASP A 351 -7.50 -12.56 10.07
N GLN A 352 -7.75 -12.48 8.77
CA GLN A 352 -8.74 -13.35 8.13
C GLN A 352 -8.25 -14.79 8.16
N SER A 353 -9.09 -15.69 8.65
CA SER A 353 -8.85 -17.14 8.68
C SER A 353 -9.66 -17.91 7.65
N PHE A 354 -10.52 -17.24 6.91
CA PHE A 354 -11.38 -17.79 5.88
C PHE A 354 -11.76 -16.74 4.84
N ILE A 355 -12.21 -17.18 3.67
CA ILE A 355 -12.78 -16.31 2.63
C ILE A 355 -14.22 -16.73 2.40
N GLU A 356 -15.12 -15.75 2.34
CA GLU A 356 -16.52 -15.87 1.93
C GLU A 356 -16.71 -15.24 0.55
N THR A 357 -17.63 -15.80 -0.25
CA THR A 357 -17.94 -15.25 -1.56
C THR A 357 -18.68 -13.93 -1.44
N ASN A 358 -18.27 -12.93 -2.20
CA ASN A 358 -18.98 -11.64 -2.29
C ASN A 358 -19.97 -11.58 -3.46
N ALA A 359 -19.90 -12.52 -4.39
CA ALA A 359 -20.74 -12.59 -5.58
C ALA A 359 -21.32 -14.00 -5.78
N ASP A 360 -22.46 -14.08 -6.45
CA ASP A 360 -23.03 -15.34 -6.88
C ASP A 360 -22.36 -15.78 -8.19
N GLY A 361 -21.86 -17.00 -8.27
CA GLY A 361 -21.17 -17.48 -9.47
C GLY A 361 -20.70 -18.93 -9.40
N ILE A 362 -19.90 -19.33 -10.36
CA ILE A 362 -19.29 -20.66 -10.47
C ILE A 362 -17.88 -20.58 -9.90
N PHE A 363 -17.56 -21.46 -8.96
CA PHE A 363 -16.26 -21.51 -8.31
C PHE A 363 -15.24 -22.26 -9.19
N LYS A 364 -14.07 -21.64 -9.44
CA LYS A 364 -12.93 -22.25 -10.17
C LYS A 364 -11.62 -22.06 -9.45
N ILE A 365 -10.73 -23.01 -9.64
CA ILE A 365 -9.37 -22.99 -9.11
C ILE A 365 -8.40 -22.71 -10.26
N LEU A 366 -7.69 -21.58 -10.18
CA LEU A 366 -6.64 -21.23 -11.13
C LEU A 366 -5.27 -21.64 -10.58
N ASN A 367 -4.37 -22.07 -11.44
CA ASN A 367 -3.04 -22.57 -11.06
C ASN A 367 -3.12 -23.70 -10.03
N LYS A 368 -3.93 -24.71 -10.34
CA LYS A 368 -4.27 -25.82 -9.45
C LYS A 368 -3.04 -26.63 -9.06
N ASN A 369 -2.62 -26.50 -7.81
CA ASN A 369 -1.68 -27.40 -7.16
C ASN A 369 -2.27 -27.76 -5.79
N THR A 370 -3.05 -28.83 -5.74
CA THR A 370 -3.82 -29.24 -4.55
C THR A 370 -3.68 -30.71 -4.28
N VAL A 371 -3.75 -31.11 -3.01
CA VAL A 371 -3.75 -32.48 -2.52
C VAL A 371 -5.06 -32.75 -1.79
N GLU A 372 -5.63 -33.96 -1.94
CA GLU A 372 -6.82 -34.38 -1.22
C GLU A 372 -6.47 -34.92 0.17
N ASP A 373 -7.11 -34.40 1.19
CA ASP A 373 -7.06 -34.88 2.57
C ASP A 373 -7.91 -36.16 2.74
N SER A 374 -7.68 -36.91 3.81
CA SER A 374 -8.46 -38.09 4.21
C SER A 374 -9.99 -37.81 4.28
N ASN A 375 -10.38 -36.56 4.51
CA ASN A 375 -11.77 -36.10 4.53
C ASN A 375 -12.30 -35.64 3.13
N LYS A 376 -11.55 -35.85 2.06
CA LYS A 376 -11.84 -35.38 0.68
C LYS A 376 -11.89 -33.86 0.51
N ASN A 377 -11.31 -33.10 1.41
CA ASN A 377 -11.11 -31.68 1.21
C ASN A 377 -9.84 -31.44 0.41
N LEU A 378 -9.87 -30.45 -0.48
CA LEU A 378 -8.68 -30.05 -1.23
C LEU A 378 -7.82 -29.11 -0.37
N ILE A 379 -6.54 -29.41 -0.23
CA ILE A 379 -5.55 -28.57 0.45
C ILE A 379 -4.62 -27.98 -0.59
N VAL A 380 -4.40 -26.68 -0.52
CA VAL A 380 -3.54 -25.94 -1.44
C VAL A 380 -2.07 -26.16 -1.10
N MET A 381 -1.30 -26.66 -2.06
CA MET A 381 0.14 -26.87 -1.97
C MET A 381 0.94 -25.83 -2.75
N GLY A 382 0.32 -25.15 -3.71
CA GLY A 382 0.94 -24.09 -4.51
C GLY A 382 0.75 -22.71 -3.87
N ARG A 383 1.73 -21.82 -4.04
CA ARG A 383 1.65 -20.43 -3.54
C ARG A 383 0.99 -19.46 -4.49
N ASN A 384 0.90 -19.82 -5.77
CA ASN A 384 0.25 -19.04 -6.81
C ASN A 384 -1.17 -19.52 -7.10
N CYS A 385 -1.75 -20.33 -6.21
CA CYS A 385 -3.12 -20.78 -6.33
C CYS A 385 -4.07 -19.60 -6.12
N GLN A 386 -5.04 -19.47 -7.04
CA GLN A 386 -6.06 -18.44 -6.98
C GLN A 386 -7.43 -19.10 -7.09
N LEU A 387 -8.37 -18.59 -6.30
CA LEU A 387 -9.76 -19.02 -6.31
C LEU A 387 -10.57 -17.96 -7.05
N ALA A 388 -11.10 -18.30 -8.20
CA ALA A 388 -11.91 -17.39 -9.01
C ALA A 388 -13.40 -17.72 -8.91
N ILE A 389 -14.24 -16.70 -8.87
CA ILE A 389 -15.68 -16.82 -9.06
C ILE A 389 -16.01 -16.27 -10.44
N GLN A 390 -16.57 -17.11 -11.30
CA GLN A 390 -16.93 -16.76 -12.67
C GLN A 390 -18.43 -16.74 -12.85
N ASP A 391 -18.91 -15.85 -13.68
CA ASP A 391 -20.30 -15.83 -14.13
C ASP A 391 -20.55 -16.95 -15.18
N GLU A 392 -21.78 -17.22 -15.53
CA GLU A 392 -22.16 -18.20 -16.58
C GLU A 392 -21.56 -17.88 -17.96
N THR A 393 -21.10 -16.65 -18.16
CA THR A 393 -20.39 -16.20 -19.38
C THR A 393 -18.87 -16.42 -19.34
N GLY A 394 -18.32 -16.90 -18.22
CA GLY A 394 -16.86 -17.07 -18.04
C GLY A 394 -16.13 -15.79 -17.60
N ARG A 395 -16.83 -14.72 -17.29
CA ARG A 395 -16.26 -13.48 -16.74
C ARG A 395 -15.89 -13.69 -15.27
N GLU A 396 -14.68 -13.31 -14.88
CA GLU A 396 -14.27 -13.32 -13.47
C GLU A 396 -14.96 -12.18 -12.71
N LEU A 397 -15.73 -12.57 -11.69
CA LEU A 397 -16.41 -11.64 -10.80
C LEU A 397 -15.55 -11.31 -9.57
N ALA A 398 -14.81 -12.29 -9.09
CA ALA A 398 -13.89 -12.15 -7.97
C ALA A 398 -12.72 -13.12 -8.10
N ASN A 399 -11.54 -12.71 -7.66
CA ASN A 399 -10.34 -13.53 -7.65
C ASN A 399 -9.64 -13.39 -6.30
N TYR A 400 -9.39 -14.51 -5.63
CA TYR A 400 -8.81 -14.57 -4.30
C TYR A 400 -7.49 -15.35 -4.34
N LYS A 401 -6.40 -14.70 -3.98
CA LYS A 401 -5.12 -15.39 -3.77
C LYS A 401 -5.14 -16.05 -2.39
N VAL A 402 -4.85 -17.35 -2.34
CA VAL A 402 -4.88 -18.12 -1.10
C VAL A 402 -3.49 -18.59 -0.68
N PRO A 403 -3.19 -18.57 0.64
CA PRO A 403 -1.90 -19.02 1.15
C PRO A 403 -1.75 -20.55 1.09
N TYR A 404 -0.51 -21.02 1.18
CA TYR A 404 -0.17 -22.42 1.32
C TYR A 404 -0.84 -23.05 2.56
N GLY A 405 -1.34 -24.29 2.42
CA GLY A 405 -2.02 -24.99 3.50
C GLY A 405 -3.49 -24.63 3.69
N THR A 406 -4.06 -23.82 2.80
CA THR A 406 -5.49 -23.49 2.82
C THR A 406 -6.34 -24.69 2.50
N LYS A 407 -7.38 -24.94 3.31
CA LYS A 407 -8.41 -25.98 3.06
C LYS A 407 -9.54 -25.37 2.24
N ILE A 408 -9.83 -25.97 1.09
CA ILE A 408 -10.94 -25.58 0.22
C ILE A 408 -12.16 -26.41 0.64
N LEU A 409 -13.27 -25.74 0.97
CA LEU A 409 -14.49 -26.35 1.46
C LEU A 409 -15.52 -26.61 0.36
N VAL A 410 -15.35 -25.98 -0.78
CA VAL A 410 -16.29 -26.00 -1.91
C VAL A 410 -15.69 -26.78 -3.08
N ALA A 411 -16.48 -27.63 -3.71
CA ALA A 411 -16.04 -28.37 -4.88
C ALA A 411 -15.90 -27.46 -6.11
N GLU A 412 -14.90 -27.74 -6.95
CA GLU A 412 -14.67 -27.04 -8.22
C GLU A 412 -15.92 -27.15 -9.12
N ASP A 413 -16.22 -26.11 -9.90
CA ASP A 413 -17.39 -25.97 -10.78
C ASP A 413 -18.76 -25.94 -10.06
N SER A 414 -18.80 -25.80 -8.74
CA SER A 414 -20.06 -25.65 -8.01
C SER A 414 -20.57 -24.20 -8.05
N LYS A 415 -21.92 -24.05 -8.05
CA LYS A 415 -22.55 -22.74 -7.94
C LYS A 415 -22.51 -22.28 -6.47
N THR A 416 -21.88 -21.15 -6.22
CA THR A 416 -21.76 -20.54 -4.91
C THR A 416 -22.66 -19.31 -4.82
N LYS A 417 -23.24 -19.09 -3.62
CA LYS A 417 -24.02 -17.88 -3.31
C LYS A 417 -23.20 -16.93 -2.47
N LYS A 418 -23.50 -15.64 -2.56
CA LYS A 418 -22.91 -14.62 -1.70
C LYS A 418 -23.00 -14.99 -0.23
N GLY A 419 -21.86 -14.88 0.50
CA GLY A 419 -21.74 -15.27 1.90
C GLY A 419 -21.44 -16.75 2.15
N THR A 420 -21.14 -17.56 1.10
CA THR A 420 -20.71 -18.94 1.28
C THR A 420 -19.21 -18.97 1.60
N LYS A 421 -18.83 -19.66 2.68
CA LYS A 421 -17.43 -19.88 3.04
C LYS A 421 -16.78 -20.83 2.05
N ILE A 422 -15.75 -20.32 1.32
CA ILE A 422 -15.07 -21.07 0.26
C ILE A 422 -13.89 -21.85 0.82
N CYS A 423 -13.10 -21.21 1.65
CA CYS A 423 -11.86 -21.77 2.17
C CYS A 423 -11.56 -21.29 3.58
N GLU A 424 -10.69 -22.04 4.28
CA GLU A 424 -10.18 -21.67 5.61
C GLU A 424 -8.72 -22.06 5.77
N TRP A 425 -7.98 -21.29 6.58
CA TRP A 425 -6.59 -21.59 6.94
C TRP A 425 -6.27 -21.11 8.35
N ASP A 426 -5.16 -21.57 8.89
CA ASP A 426 -4.63 -21.08 10.15
C ASP A 426 -3.67 -19.89 9.88
N PRO A 427 -4.02 -18.68 10.30
CA PRO A 427 -3.15 -17.51 10.08
C PRO A 427 -1.91 -17.51 10.98
N PHE A 428 -1.87 -18.32 12.06
CA PHE A 428 -0.85 -18.28 13.10
C PHE A 428 0.29 -19.27 12.92
N THR A 429 0.10 -20.31 12.10
CA THR A 429 1.11 -21.34 11.86
C THR A 429 1.35 -21.54 10.36
N ASN A 430 2.59 -21.89 10.00
CA ASN A 430 2.91 -22.38 8.67
C ASN A 430 2.99 -23.91 8.76
N PRO A 431 2.01 -24.66 8.26
CA PRO A 431 2.05 -26.11 8.27
C PRO A 431 3.06 -26.64 7.23
N VAL A 432 3.76 -27.70 7.54
CA VAL A 432 4.46 -28.54 6.57
C VAL A 432 3.56 -29.73 6.32
N ILE A 433 3.08 -29.91 5.08
CA ILE A 433 2.01 -30.86 4.74
C ILE A 433 2.59 -31.95 3.85
N SER A 434 2.12 -33.20 4.04
CA SER A 434 2.51 -34.33 3.23
C SER A 434 1.81 -34.34 1.88
N GLU A 435 2.57 -34.52 0.79
CA GLU A 435 2.02 -34.66 -0.57
C GLU A 435 1.55 -36.08 -0.90
N LYS A 436 2.14 -37.10 -0.25
CA LYS A 436 1.83 -38.52 -0.47
C LYS A 436 1.65 -39.26 0.85
N SER A 437 0.98 -40.37 0.81
CA SER A 437 0.83 -41.28 1.94
C SER A 437 2.07 -42.16 2.09
N GLY A 438 2.53 -42.37 3.34
CA GLY A 438 3.70 -43.21 3.65
C GLY A 438 4.02 -43.19 5.14
N PHE A 439 5.16 -43.74 5.54
CA PHE A 439 5.65 -43.76 6.89
C PHE A 439 6.64 -42.60 7.10
N ALA A 440 6.40 -41.78 8.12
CA ALA A 440 7.31 -40.69 8.47
C ALA A 440 8.60 -41.25 9.07
N ASN A 441 9.75 -40.84 8.56
CA ASN A 441 11.03 -41.19 9.09
C ASN A 441 11.88 -39.94 9.34
N TYR A 442 12.43 -39.85 10.54
CA TYR A 442 13.27 -38.75 10.97
C TYR A 442 14.70 -38.91 10.44
N VAL A 443 15.22 -37.88 9.81
CA VAL A 443 16.59 -37.88 9.28
C VAL A 443 17.31 -36.63 9.78
N ASP A 444 18.54 -36.81 10.27
CA ASP A 444 19.38 -35.77 10.86
C ASP A 444 18.72 -35.07 12.08
N MET A 445 17.90 -35.82 12.85
CA MET A 445 17.22 -35.38 14.05
C MET A 445 17.82 -36.08 15.27
N GLU A 446 18.74 -35.37 15.98
CA GLU A 446 19.41 -35.87 17.19
C GLU A 446 18.88 -35.12 18.41
N GLU A 447 18.51 -35.87 19.47
CA GLU A 447 18.10 -35.30 20.75
C GLU A 447 19.21 -34.46 21.39
N GLY A 448 18.86 -33.25 21.82
CA GLY A 448 19.81 -32.30 22.42
C GLY A 448 20.58 -31.42 21.42
N VAL A 449 20.72 -31.82 20.18
CA VAL A 449 21.40 -31.03 19.11
C VAL A 449 20.39 -30.38 18.18
N SER A 450 19.53 -31.15 17.51
CA SER A 450 18.53 -30.67 16.57
C SER A 450 17.10 -30.79 17.09
N LEU A 451 16.84 -31.68 18.07
CA LEU A 451 15.56 -31.83 18.76
C LEU A 451 15.68 -31.46 20.23
N THR A 452 14.66 -30.79 20.75
CA THR A 452 14.51 -30.49 22.16
C THR A 452 13.09 -30.83 22.58
N GLU A 453 12.93 -31.60 23.66
CA GLU A 453 11.66 -31.77 24.33
C GLU A 453 11.45 -30.58 25.26
N GLU A 454 10.49 -29.75 24.96
CA GLU A 454 10.06 -28.66 25.83
C GLU A 454 8.81 -29.11 26.59
N THR A 455 8.93 -29.14 27.91
CA THR A 455 7.79 -29.39 28.80
C THR A 455 7.24 -28.04 29.24
N GLU A 456 6.00 -27.74 28.92
CA GLU A 456 5.36 -26.54 29.40
C GLU A 456 5.09 -26.59 30.88
N GLU A 457 5.71 -25.71 31.67
CA GLU A 457 5.69 -25.75 33.15
C GLU A 457 4.29 -25.75 33.75
N LYS A 458 3.28 -25.23 33.03
CA LYS A 458 1.90 -25.15 33.53
C LYS A 458 1.05 -26.36 33.17
N THR A 459 1.30 -26.99 32.04
CA THR A 459 0.48 -28.12 31.55
C THR A 459 1.13 -29.47 31.75
N GLY A 460 2.45 -29.50 31.98
CA GLY A 460 3.22 -30.74 32.15
C GLY A 460 3.36 -31.55 30.87
N LEU A 461 2.91 -31.04 29.72
CA LEU A 461 2.99 -31.73 28.45
C LEU A 461 4.29 -31.42 27.72
N THR A 462 4.84 -32.47 27.15
CA THR A 462 6.07 -32.45 26.40
C THR A 462 5.75 -32.43 24.91
N TYR A 463 6.21 -31.44 24.18
CA TYR A 463 6.18 -31.39 22.74
C TYR A 463 7.60 -31.35 22.18
N THR A 464 7.78 -32.01 21.06
CA THR A 464 9.08 -32.09 20.41
C THR A 464 9.24 -30.92 19.45
N LYS A 465 10.27 -30.10 19.70
CA LYS A 465 10.56 -28.89 18.94
C LYS A 465 11.91 -29.00 18.25
N VAL A 466 12.01 -28.52 17.02
CA VAL A 466 13.27 -28.43 16.30
C VAL A 466 14.06 -27.22 16.80
N LYS A 467 15.23 -27.50 17.43
CA LYS A 467 16.15 -26.47 17.91
C LYS A 467 16.95 -25.88 16.73
N ASP A 468 17.46 -24.67 16.91
CA ASP A 468 18.45 -24.13 15.96
C ASP A 468 19.78 -24.89 16.08
N TRP A 469 19.88 -25.98 15.32
CA TRP A 469 21.04 -26.88 15.28
C TRP A 469 22.31 -26.21 14.75
N LYS A 470 22.16 -25.10 14.03
CA LYS A 470 23.29 -24.38 13.43
C LYS A 470 24.08 -23.57 14.46
N SER A 471 23.50 -23.33 15.64
CA SER A 471 24.18 -22.67 16.76
C SER A 471 25.14 -23.60 17.49
N ASP A 472 25.00 -24.92 17.33
CA ASP A 472 25.83 -25.92 18.00
C ASP A 472 26.97 -26.38 17.05
N PRO A 473 28.24 -26.44 17.53
CA PRO A 473 29.37 -26.87 16.70
C PRO A 473 29.22 -28.26 16.07
N LYS A 474 28.46 -29.14 16.73
CA LYS A 474 28.14 -30.50 16.25
C LYS A 474 27.01 -30.54 15.22
N GLY A 475 26.19 -29.51 15.16
CA GLY A 475 25.02 -29.46 14.30
C GLY A 475 25.24 -28.82 12.94
N SER A 476 26.41 -28.28 12.65
CA SER A 476 26.66 -27.49 11.43
C SER A 476 26.43 -28.24 10.10
N GLU A 477 26.53 -29.57 10.10
CA GLU A 477 26.31 -30.44 8.93
C GLU A 477 24.93 -31.07 8.90
N LEU A 478 24.16 -31.01 9.98
CA LEU A 478 22.83 -31.60 10.08
C LEU A 478 21.81 -30.77 9.26
N LYS A 479 20.90 -31.50 8.59
CA LYS A 479 19.75 -30.92 7.88
C LYS A 479 18.49 -31.64 8.35
N PRO A 480 17.88 -31.24 9.48
CA PRO A 480 16.69 -31.89 10.00
C PRO A 480 15.57 -31.93 8.96
N ARG A 481 15.10 -33.13 8.68
CA ARG A 481 14.05 -33.35 7.69
C ARG A 481 13.23 -34.61 8.02
N ILE A 482 11.99 -34.60 7.57
CA ILE A 482 11.13 -35.79 7.57
C ILE A 482 11.16 -36.36 6.14
N THR A 483 11.40 -37.63 6.01
CA THR A 483 11.32 -38.37 4.75
C THR A 483 10.18 -39.37 4.80
N LEU A 484 9.41 -39.49 3.73
CA LEU A 484 8.37 -40.49 3.64
C LEU A 484 8.92 -41.77 3.00
N ARG A 485 8.66 -42.91 3.65
CA ARG A 485 9.06 -44.24 3.19
C ARG A 485 7.84 -45.09 2.91
N ASP A 486 7.99 -45.98 1.93
CA ASP A 486 7.01 -47.01 1.62
C ASP A 486 7.14 -48.21 2.57
N ASN A 487 6.20 -49.12 2.53
CA ASN A 487 6.20 -50.38 3.31
C ASN A 487 7.48 -51.24 3.13
N ASN A 488 8.23 -51.02 2.04
CA ASN A 488 9.49 -51.67 1.76
C ASN A 488 10.73 -50.96 2.33
N GLY A 489 10.57 -49.78 2.90
CA GLY A 489 11.65 -48.96 3.44
C GLY A 489 12.32 -48.03 2.43
N ASP A 490 11.87 -47.97 1.19
CA ASP A 490 12.39 -47.08 0.14
C ASP A 490 11.75 -45.69 0.26
N VAL A 491 12.50 -44.64 -0.11
CA VAL A 491 11.99 -43.24 -0.09
C VAL A 491 11.00 -43.07 -1.23
N ILE A 492 9.84 -42.53 -0.96
CA ILE A 492 8.78 -42.24 -1.91
C ILE A 492 9.19 -41.07 -2.81
N LEU A 493 8.99 -41.20 -4.13
CA LEU A 493 9.20 -40.13 -5.10
C LEU A 493 7.93 -39.29 -5.25
N LEU A 494 8.07 -37.94 -5.23
CA LEU A 494 7.02 -36.99 -5.54
C LEU A 494 6.66 -36.98 -7.03
N ALA A 495 5.66 -36.22 -7.41
CA ALA A 495 5.25 -36.07 -8.81
C ALA A 495 6.34 -35.51 -9.74
N ASN A 496 7.29 -34.77 -9.16
CA ASN A 496 8.43 -34.16 -9.88
C ASN A 496 9.69 -35.03 -9.91
N GLU A 497 9.56 -36.34 -9.67
CA GLU A 497 10.67 -37.29 -9.55
C GLU A 497 11.67 -37.04 -8.42
N ASN A 498 11.40 -36.03 -7.58
CA ASN A 498 12.19 -35.73 -6.38
C ASN A 498 11.79 -36.68 -5.24
N GLU A 499 12.73 -36.98 -4.34
CA GLU A 499 12.43 -37.73 -3.13
C GLU A 499 11.56 -36.91 -2.18
N ALA A 500 10.58 -37.51 -1.51
CA ALA A 500 9.71 -36.90 -0.53
C ALA A 500 10.48 -36.54 0.73
N ARG A 501 11.20 -35.42 0.70
CA ARG A 501 12.03 -34.86 1.77
C ARG A 501 11.49 -33.51 2.21
N TYR A 502 11.01 -33.40 3.42
CA TYR A 502 10.46 -32.17 4.00
C TYR A 502 11.45 -31.60 5.00
N PHE A 503 12.12 -30.52 4.64
CA PHE A 503 13.06 -29.82 5.53
C PHE A 503 12.30 -29.03 6.58
N LEU A 504 12.76 -29.09 7.80
CA LEU A 504 12.13 -28.43 8.94
C LEU A 504 12.92 -27.18 9.33
N PRO A 505 12.29 -26.01 9.32
CA PRO A 505 12.92 -24.81 9.86
C PRO A 505 13.07 -24.88 11.39
N PRO A 506 13.98 -24.08 11.99
CA PRO A 506 14.07 -23.94 13.44
C PRO A 506 12.74 -23.52 14.03
N ASP A 507 12.50 -23.87 15.27
CA ASP A 507 11.25 -23.62 16.02
C ASP A 507 10.01 -24.38 15.53
N SER A 508 10.13 -25.31 14.58
CA SER A 508 9.02 -26.16 14.15
C SER A 508 8.63 -27.16 15.23
N ILE A 509 7.34 -27.26 15.48
CA ILE A 509 6.74 -28.25 16.40
C ILE A 509 6.32 -29.46 15.59
N LEU A 510 6.79 -30.63 15.93
CA LEU A 510 6.46 -31.89 15.25
C LEU A 510 5.05 -32.33 15.63
N SER A 511 4.25 -32.70 14.62
CA SER A 511 2.90 -33.24 14.82
C SER A 511 2.83 -34.76 14.67
N VAL A 512 3.87 -35.39 14.11
CA VAL A 512 3.98 -36.84 13.86
C VAL A 512 5.18 -37.40 14.58
N THR A 513 5.09 -38.66 14.99
CA THR A 513 6.20 -39.43 15.58
C THR A 513 6.95 -40.24 14.54
N ASP A 514 8.21 -40.62 14.85
CA ASP A 514 9.02 -41.45 13.94
C ASP A 514 8.37 -42.81 13.71
N GLY A 515 8.24 -43.24 12.46
CA GLY A 515 7.57 -44.49 12.06
C GLY A 515 6.03 -44.41 11.98
N GLN A 516 5.41 -43.25 12.19
CA GLN A 516 3.96 -43.11 12.12
C GLN A 516 3.49 -43.09 10.65
N GLU A 517 2.36 -43.77 10.41
CA GLU A 517 1.68 -43.70 9.11
C GLU A 517 1.02 -42.34 8.91
N VAL A 518 1.28 -41.73 7.77
CA VAL A 518 0.82 -40.39 7.39
C VAL A 518 0.09 -40.49 6.06
N HIS A 519 -1.05 -39.85 5.94
CA HIS A 519 -1.79 -39.74 4.69
C HIS A 519 -1.47 -38.44 3.94
N ALA A 520 -1.75 -38.43 2.65
CA ALA A 520 -1.63 -37.21 1.86
C ALA A 520 -2.55 -36.12 2.46
N GLY A 521 -2.02 -34.90 2.62
CA GLY A 521 -2.73 -33.80 3.26
C GLY A 521 -2.53 -33.67 4.77
N ASP A 522 -1.89 -34.62 5.42
CA ASP A 522 -1.63 -34.55 6.88
C ASP A 522 -0.50 -33.57 7.20
N VAL A 523 -0.63 -32.87 8.33
CA VAL A 523 0.37 -31.92 8.79
C VAL A 523 1.51 -32.65 9.51
N LEU A 524 2.71 -32.63 8.95
CA LEU A 524 3.91 -33.23 9.52
C LEU A 524 4.50 -32.40 10.65
N ALA A 525 4.57 -31.09 10.45
CA ALA A 525 5.07 -30.16 11.44
C ALA A 525 4.37 -28.81 11.31
N ARG A 526 4.31 -28.06 12.40
CA ARG A 526 3.78 -26.70 12.44
C ARG A 526 4.90 -25.76 12.86
N THR A 527 5.25 -24.85 11.97
CA THR A 527 6.15 -23.75 12.35
C THR A 527 5.28 -22.61 12.83
N PRO A 528 5.36 -22.22 14.12
CA PRO A 528 4.70 -21.01 14.56
C PRO A 528 5.22 -19.88 13.66
N LYS A 529 4.32 -19.21 12.96
CA LYS A 529 4.70 -17.90 12.41
C LYS A 529 5.21 -17.18 13.61
N ALA A 530 6.56 -16.94 13.68
CA ALA A 530 7.10 -16.08 14.71
C ALA A 530 6.07 -15.00 14.83
N ALA A 531 5.39 -14.84 16.05
CA ALA A 531 4.53 -13.72 16.15
C ALA A 531 5.41 -12.66 15.61
N SER A 532 5.08 -12.16 14.43
CA SER A 532 5.63 -10.90 14.15
C SER A 532 5.33 -10.20 15.45
N LYS A 533 6.37 -10.04 16.33
CA LYS A 533 6.39 -8.98 17.32
C LYS A 533 5.77 -7.91 16.52
N THR A 534 4.42 -7.70 16.70
CA THR A 534 3.53 -6.98 15.80
C THR A 534 4.41 -6.37 14.78
N LYS A 535 4.59 -7.03 13.62
CA LYS A 535 5.68 -6.70 12.68
C LYS A 535 5.80 -5.23 12.83
N ASP A 536 6.92 -4.73 13.29
CA ASP A 536 7.14 -3.28 13.39
C ASP A 536 7.01 -2.75 11.97
N ILE A 537 5.83 -3.09 11.40
CA ILE A 537 5.29 -2.47 10.22
C ILE A 537 5.04 -1.11 10.78
N THR A 538 6.07 -0.29 10.64
CA THR A 538 5.94 1.12 10.89
C THR A 538 4.75 1.55 10.07
N GLY A 539 3.56 1.54 10.68
CA GLY A 539 2.34 1.93 10.02
C GLY A 539 2.09 3.41 10.23
N GLY A 540 1.07 3.94 9.59
CA GLY A 540 0.71 5.34 9.73
C GLY A 540 1.76 6.30 9.21
N LEU A 541 1.89 7.47 9.86
CA LEU A 541 2.78 8.55 9.43
C LEU A 541 4.27 8.16 9.33
N PRO A 542 4.85 7.36 10.24
CA PRO A 542 6.24 6.88 10.09
C PRO A 542 6.47 6.07 8.82
N ARG A 543 5.51 5.23 8.41
CA ARG A 543 5.62 4.43 7.17
C ARG A 543 5.62 5.32 5.94
N VAL A 544 4.73 6.31 5.90
CA VAL A 544 4.70 7.30 4.79
C VAL A 544 6.02 8.05 4.70
N ALA A 545 6.58 8.47 5.85
CA ALA A 545 7.88 9.14 5.89
C ALA A 545 9.03 8.22 5.44
N GLU A 546 9.00 6.94 5.80
CA GLU A 546 9.98 5.93 5.36
C GLU A 546 9.93 5.72 3.84
N LEU A 547 8.73 5.59 3.26
CA LEU A 547 8.53 5.41 1.82
C LEU A 547 9.04 6.62 1.03
N PHE A 548 8.69 7.85 1.42
CA PHE A 548 9.17 9.05 0.74
C PHE A 548 10.67 9.32 0.95
N GLU A 549 11.27 8.83 2.02
CA GLU A 549 12.74 8.89 2.19
C GLU A 549 13.47 7.75 1.47
N ALA A 550 12.74 6.85 0.82
CA ALA A 550 13.28 5.67 0.14
C ALA A 550 14.26 4.89 1.04
N ARG A 551 13.90 4.69 2.32
CA ARG A 551 14.75 3.99 3.27
C ARG A 551 14.67 2.49 3.05
N LYS A 552 15.82 1.83 3.12
CA LYS A 552 15.88 0.38 3.11
C LYS A 552 15.21 -0.18 4.36
N PRO A 553 14.18 -1.06 4.23
CA PRO A 553 13.52 -1.68 5.37
C PRO A 553 14.49 -2.54 6.18
N LYS A 554 14.28 -2.62 7.50
CA LYS A 554 15.12 -3.46 8.39
C LYS A 554 15.05 -4.93 8.01
N ASP A 555 13.84 -5.44 7.74
CA ASP A 555 13.56 -6.78 7.27
C ASP A 555 13.15 -6.72 5.79
N HIS A 556 14.14 -6.39 4.93
CA HIS A 556 13.90 -6.30 3.50
C HIS A 556 13.70 -7.68 2.87
N ALA A 557 12.73 -7.76 1.97
CA ALA A 557 12.58 -8.87 1.06
C ALA A 557 13.73 -8.86 0.04
N ILE A 558 14.17 -10.02 -0.39
CA ILE A 558 15.11 -10.16 -1.52
C ILE A 558 14.28 -10.56 -2.73
N ILE A 559 14.47 -9.83 -3.82
CA ILE A 559 13.74 -10.01 -5.08
C ILE A 559 14.65 -10.75 -6.06
N SER A 560 14.08 -11.65 -6.87
CA SER A 560 14.82 -12.33 -7.92
C SER A 560 15.17 -11.39 -9.08
N GLU A 561 16.45 -11.36 -9.46
CA GLU A 561 16.93 -10.54 -10.60
C GLU A 561 16.63 -11.19 -11.95
N ILE A 562 16.55 -12.52 -11.99
CA ILE A 562 16.36 -13.29 -13.22
C ILE A 562 15.28 -14.37 -13.05
N THR A 563 14.70 -14.79 -14.17
CA THR A 563 13.80 -15.97 -14.23
C THR A 563 14.64 -17.23 -14.34
N GLY A 564 14.40 -18.25 -13.49
CA GLY A 564 15.19 -19.50 -13.54
C GLY A 564 14.74 -20.52 -12.50
N ILE A 565 15.53 -21.57 -12.34
CA ILE A 565 15.33 -22.67 -11.39
C ILE A 565 16.23 -22.43 -10.18
N ILE A 566 15.66 -22.59 -8.98
CA ILE A 566 16.38 -22.42 -7.71
C ILE A 566 17.16 -23.67 -7.36
N SER A 567 18.43 -23.49 -6.95
CA SER A 567 19.23 -24.52 -6.31
C SER A 567 19.95 -23.98 -5.08
N PHE A 568 20.11 -24.80 -4.06
CA PHE A 568 20.79 -24.40 -2.81
C PHE A 568 22.27 -24.77 -2.88
N GLY A 569 23.13 -23.76 -2.76
CA GLY A 569 24.57 -23.93 -2.70
C GLY A 569 25.10 -24.12 -1.27
N LYS A 570 26.41 -24.31 -1.15
CA LYS A 570 27.10 -24.41 0.16
C LYS A 570 27.06 -23.05 0.90
N ASP A 571 26.78 -23.09 2.18
CA ASP A 571 26.75 -21.91 3.04
C ASP A 571 28.11 -21.18 3.09
N ILE A 572 28.11 -19.87 2.92
CA ILE A 572 29.31 -19.04 2.97
C ILE A 572 29.21 -18.04 4.11
N ARG A 573 30.16 -18.07 5.04
CA ARG A 573 30.29 -17.09 6.16
C ARG A 573 28.96 -16.85 6.93
N GLY A 574 28.21 -17.91 7.23
CA GLY A 574 26.95 -17.76 7.97
C GLY A 574 25.77 -17.26 7.15
N LYS A 575 25.88 -17.22 5.82
CA LYS A 575 24.78 -16.95 4.88
C LYS A 575 24.50 -18.18 4.04
N GLN A 576 23.22 -18.43 3.76
CA GLN A 576 22.80 -19.48 2.86
C GLN A 576 22.92 -18.97 1.43
N LYS A 577 23.55 -19.75 0.57
CA LYS A 577 23.72 -19.42 -0.85
C LYS A 577 22.58 -20.04 -1.66
N ILE A 578 21.87 -19.21 -2.39
CA ILE A 578 20.91 -19.64 -3.40
C ILE A 578 21.49 -19.31 -4.76
N ILE A 579 21.40 -20.26 -5.68
CA ILE A 579 21.84 -20.11 -7.06
C ILE A 579 20.58 -20.18 -7.91
N ILE A 580 20.33 -19.18 -8.72
CA ILE A 580 19.23 -19.14 -9.69
C ILE A 580 19.85 -19.35 -11.06
N THR A 581 19.47 -20.46 -11.71
CA THR A 581 19.98 -20.82 -13.03
C THR A 581 18.87 -20.62 -14.05
N PRO A 582 19.07 -19.73 -15.06
CA PRO A 582 18.09 -19.54 -16.13
C PRO A 582 18.01 -20.79 -17.03
N GLU A 583 16.87 -20.98 -17.69
CA GLU A 583 16.64 -22.11 -18.60
C GLU A 583 17.61 -22.11 -19.79
N ASP A 584 18.13 -20.95 -20.17
CA ASP A 584 19.06 -20.76 -21.31
C ASP A 584 20.53 -21.01 -20.98
N GLU A 585 20.85 -21.54 -19.78
CA GLU A 585 22.22 -21.78 -19.28
C GLU A 585 23.15 -20.55 -19.38
N SER A 586 22.61 -19.34 -19.42
CA SER A 586 23.35 -18.08 -19.31
C SER A 586 23.89 -17.91 -17.89
N GLU A 587 24.44 -16.74 -17.56
CA GLU A 587 25.05 -16.50 -16.25
C GLU A 587 24.07 -16.74 -15.09
N SER A 588 24.43 -17.67 -14.18
CA SER A 588 23.69 -17.93 -12.96
C SER A 588 23.93 -16.81 -11.94
N VAL A 589 22.86 -16.36 -11.26
CA VAL A 589 22.93 -15.35 -10.21
C VAL A 589 22.98 -16.00 -8.84
N GLU A 590 23.92 -15.56 -8.02
CA GLU A 590 24.13 -16.05 -6.66
C GLU A 590 23.58 -15.07 -5.64
N VAL A 591 22.60 -15.49 -4.88
CA VAL A 591 21.98 -14.69 -3.81
C VAL A 591 22.39 -15.23 -2.45
N LEU A 592 22.89 -14.35 -1.57
CA LEU A 592 23.31 -14.70 -0.21
C LEU A 592 22.26 -14.24 0.82
N ILE A 593 21.57 -15.21 1.42
CA ILE A 593 20.51 -14.96 2.41
C ILE A 593 21.06 -15.13 3.83
N PRO A 594 20.78 -14.21 4.77
CA PRO A 594 21.15 -14.39 6.17
C PRO A 594 20.53 -15.65 6.78
N LYS A 595 21.28 -16.40 7.59
CA LYS A 595 20.74 -17.57 8.32
C LYS A 595 19.59 -17.15 9.24
N GLY A 596 18.57 -18.01 9.30
CA GLY A 596 17.39 -17.79 10.16
C GLY A 596 16.22 -17.08 9.48
N LYS A 597 16.36 -16.66 8.23
CA LYS A 597 15.24 -16.17 7.43
C LYS A 597 14.56 -17.35 6.71
N HIS A 598 13.23 -17.28 6.64
CA HIS A 598 12.42 -18.29 5.94
C HIS A 598 12.49 -18.02 4.44
N ILE A 599 12.93 -19.02 3.67
CA ILE A 599 12.97 -18.98 2.22
C ILE A 599 11.63 -19.49 1.71
N SER A 600 11.04 -18.74 0.81
CA SER A 600 9.69 -19.02 0.30
C SER A 600 9.63 -20.14 -0.72
N TYR A 601 10.74 -20.51 -1.35
CA TYR A 601 10.83 -21.50 -2.42
C TYR A 601 11.58 -22.76 -2.01
N GLN A 602 11.29 -23.86 -2.69
CA GLN A 602 11.98 -25.15 -2.54
C GLN A 602 13.02 -25.35 -3.63
N GLU A 603 13.93 -26.33 -3.43
CA GLU A 603 14.93 -26.68 -4.43
C GLU A 603 14.28 -27.28 -5.67
N GLY A 604 14.65 -26.77 -6.85
CA GLY A 604 14.08 -27.18 -8.14
C GLY A 604 12.81 -26.44 -8.55
N GLU A 605 12.33 -25.47 -7.78
CA GLU A 605 11.16 -24.66 -8.13
C GLU A 605 11.55 -23.54 -9.10
N LYS A 606 10.66 -23.21 -10.05
CA LYS A 606 10.83 -22.13 -11.01
C LYS A 606 10.42 -20.81 -10.37
N ILE A 607 11.27 -19.81 -10.50
CA ILE A 607 11.02 -18.43 -10.05
C ILE A 607 11.01 -17.47 -11.23
N GLU A 608 10.16 -16.48 -11.20
CA GLU A 608 10.11 -15.42 -12.19
C GLU A 608 10.88 -14.19 -11.72
N LYS A 609 11.34 -13.38 -12.66
CA LYS A 609 11.97 -12.08 -12.36
C LYS A 609 10.99 -11.20 -11.63
N GLY A 610 11.39 -10.71 -10.44
CA GLY A 610 10.54 -9.86 -9.60
C GLY A 610 9.85 -10.61 -8.45
N ASP A 611 9.94 -11.93 -8.39
CA ASP A 611 9.37 -12.70 -7.27
C ASP A 611 10.19 -12.56 -5.99
N TYR A 612 9.51 -12.65 -4.84
CA TYR A 612 10.12 -12.52 -3.53
C TYR A 612 10.72 -13.82 -3.04
N LEU A 613 12.03 -13.89 -2.92
CA LEU A 613 12.75 -15.03 -2.31
C LEU A 613 12.54 -15.10 -0.80
N LEU A 614 12.39 -13.95 -0.16
CA LEU A 614 12.11 -13.81 1.28
C LEU A 614 10.85 -13.00 1.51
N ASP A 615 10.08 -13.40 2.50
CA ASP A 615 8.95 -12.61 2.99
C ASP A 615 9.47 -11.32 3.65
N GLY A 616 8.89 -10.19 3.32
CA GLY A 616 9.23 -8.89 3.89
C GLY A 616 8.81 -7.74 2.98
N ASN A 617 9.15 -6.52 3.38
CA ASN A 617 8.93 -5.35 2.55
C ASN A 617 10.06 -5.22 1.52
N PRO A 618 9.76 -5.07 0.24
CA PRO A 618 10.81 -4.89 -0.77
C PRO A 618 11.55 -3.57 -0.58
N ASP A 619 12.82 -3.55 -0.97
CA ASP A 619 13.60 -2.32 -1.05
C ASP A 619 13.18 -1.55 -2.31
N PRO A 620 12.75 -0.28 -2.21
CA PRO A 620 12.40 0.51 -3.39
C PRO A 620 13.55 0.64 -4.41
N HIS A 621 14.79 0.61 -3.96
CA HIS A 621 15.96 0.65 -4.85
C HIS A 621 16.10 -0.61 -5.70
N ASP A 622 15.87 -1.77 -5.09
CA ASP A 622 15.92 -3.06 -5.81
C ASP A 622 14.77 -3.15 -6.82
N ILE A 623 13.56 -2.65 -6.47
CA ILE A 623 12.43 -2.57 -7.41
C ILE A 623 12.80 -1.73 -8.63
N LEU A 624 13.42 -0.55 -8.42
CA LEU A 624 13.83 0.33 -9.53
C LEU A 624 14.84 -0.36 -10.45
N GLU A 625 15.82 -1.06 -9.90
CA GLU A 625 16.89 -1.69 -10.67
C GLU A 625 16.38 -2.92 -11.44
N ILE A 626 15.52 -3.74 -10.83
CA ILE A 626 15.05 -5.01 -11.39
C ILE A 626 13.82 -4.82 -12.28
N LEU A 627 12.81 -4.12 -11.80
CA LEU A 627 11.49 -4.02 -12.44
C LEU A 627 11.26 -2.70 -13.18
N GLY A 628 12.04 -1.66 -12.87
CA GLY A 628 11.96 -0.35 -13.55
C GLY A 628 11.08 0.68 -12.85
N ILE A 629 10.89 1.82 -13.55
CA ILE A 629 10.25 3.04 -12.99
C ILE A 629 8.76 2.82 -12.76
N GLU A 630 8.06 2.14 -13.68
CA GLU A 630 6.60 1.93 -13.58
C GLU A 630 6.25 1.08 -12.36
N ALA A 631 6.92 -0.05 -12.17
CA ALA A 631 6.69 -0.93 -11.03
C ALA A 631 7.04 -0.27 -9.69
N LEU A 632 8.09 0.56 -9.66
CA LEU A 632 8.44 1.34 -8.48
C LEU A 632 7.33 2.36 -8.15
N ALA A 633 6.81 3.05 -9.15
CA ALA A 633 5.75 4.03 -8.94
C ALA A 633 4.47 3.37 -8.43
N ASP A 634 4.05 2.26 -9.04
CA ASP A 634 2.90 1.49 -8.58
C ASP A 634 3.08 0.99 -7.14
N TYR A 635 4.25 0.49 -6.80
CA TYR A 635 4.56 0.09 -5.43
C TYR A 635 4.42 1.26 -4.45
N LEU A 636 5.08 2.41 -4.74
CA LEU A 636 5.03 3.58 -3.86
C LEU A 636 3.62 4.15 -3.73
N ILE A 637 2.87 4.23 -4.84
CA ILE A 637 1.49 4.73 -4.83
C ILE A 637 0.61 3.82 -3.98
N ASN A 638 0.66 2.50 -4.20
CA ASN A 638 -0.17 1.56 -3.48
C ASN A 638 0.13 1.53 -1.98
N GLU A 639 1.41 1.48 -1.59
CA GLU A 639 1.82 1.49 -0.18
C GLU A 639 1.43 2.80 0.55
N VAL A 640 1.63 3.96 -0.09
CA VAL A 640 1.22 5.24 0.49
C VAL A 640 -0.29 5.32 0.60
N GLN A 641 -1.01 4.96 -0.46
CA GLN A 641 -2.48 4.97 -0.50
C GLN A 641 -3.09 4.00 0.52
N GLU A 642 -2.49 2.83 0.76
CA GLU A 642 -2.95 1.90 1.78
C GLU A 642 -2.97 2.55 3.16
N VAL A 643 -1.89 3.25 3.54
CA VAL A 643 -1.81 3.95 4.82
C VAL A 643 -2.92 5.00 4.97
N TYR A 644 -3.20 5.76 3.91
CA TYR A 644 -4.25 6.80 3.94
C TYR A 644 -5.65 6.21 3.89
N ARG A 645 -5.89 5.18 3.09
CA ARG A 645 -7.17 4.48 2.97
C ARG A 645 -7.60 3.84 4.29
N LEU A 646 -6.68 3.22 5.02
CA LEU A 646 -6.94 2.65 6.35
C LEU A 646 -7.46 3.70 7.35
N GLN A 647 -7.20 4.98 7.13
CA GLN A 647 -7.71 6.09 7.93
C GLN A 647 -8.94 6.78 7.30
N GLY A 648 -9.46 6.24 6.20
CA GLY A 648 -10.60 6.81 5.48
C GLY A 648 -10.29 8.11 4.74
N VAL A 649 -9.02 8.39 4.46
CA VAL A 649 -8.57 9.59 3.73
C VAL A 649 -8.34 9.23 2.28
N LEU A 650 -9.01 9.95 1.37
CA LEU A 650 -8.86 9.77 -0.07
C LEU A 650 -7.90 10.84 -0.63
N ILE A 651 -6.84 10.39 -1.26
CA ILE A 651 -5.85 11.24 -1.97
C ILE A 651 -5.81 10.78 -3.42
N ASN A 652 -5.77 11.70 -4.38
CA ASN A 652 -5.63 11.33 -5.78
C ASN A 652 -4.20 10.89 -6.09
N ASP A 653 -4.06 9.81 -6.88
CA ASP A 653 -2.78 9.21 -7.25
C ASP A 653 -1.81 10.21 -7.89
N LYS A 654 -2.32 11.20 -8.66
CA LYS A 654 -1.49 12.21 -9.32
C LYS A 654 -0.59 13.01 -8.37
N HIS A 655 -1.02 13.23 -7.13
CA HIS A 655 -0.21 13.94 -6.14
C HIS A 655 1.02 13.13 -5.72
N ILE A 656 0.86 11.81 -5.58
CA ILE A 656 1.96 10.91 -5.28
C ILE A 656 2.87 10.76 -6.50
N GLU A 657 2.31 10.66 -7.71
CA GLU A 657 3.07 10.60 -8.97
C GLU A 657 3.97 11.82 -9.17
N VAL A 658 3.48 13.03 -8.84
CA VAL A 658 4.29 14.27 -8.89
C VAL A 658 5.50 14.18 -7.96
N LEU A 659 5.31 13.66 -6.74
CA LEU A 659 6.42 13.47 -5.80
C LEU A 659 7.38 12.38 -6.26
N CYS A 660 6.89 11.26 -6.75
CA CYS A 660 7.72 10.19 -7.31
C CYS A 660 8.58 10.70 -8.47
N ARG A 661 8.02 11.56 -9.34
CA ARG A 661 8.79 12.22 -10.39
C ARG A 661 9.95 13.04 -9.84
N GLN A 662 9.72 13.80 -8.77
CA GLN A 662 10.77 14.59 -8.15
C GLN A 662 11.84 13.73 -7.46
N MET A 663 11.47 12.58 -6.94
CA MET A 663 12.41 11.60 -6.36
C MET A 663 13.28 10.92 -7.43
N LEU A 664 12.80 10.83 -8.68
CA LEU A 664 13.48 10.22 -9.84
C LEU A 664 14.16 11.25 -10.76
N GLN A 665 14.40 12.46 -10.29
CA GLN A 665 14.91 13.57 -11.10
C GLN A 665 16.39 13.40 -11.47
N LYS A 666 17.16 12.57 -10.78
CA LYS A 666 18.60 12.38 -10.98
C LYS A 666 18.91 11.08 -11.71
N VAL A 667 19.99 11.16 -12.50
CA VAL A 667 20.57 10.03 -13.23
C VAL A 667 22.03 9.85 -12.79
N HIS A 668 22.42 8.62 -12.51
CA HIS A 668 23.78 8.24 -12.21
C HIS A 668 24.52 7.82 -13.48
N ILE A 669 25.62 8.47 -13.77
CA ILE A 669 26.40 8.19 -14.98
C ILE A 669 27.20 6.90 -14.82
N THR A 670 26.92 5.94 -15.67
CA THR A 670 27.66 4.65 -15.72
C THR A 670 28.80 4.70 -16.73
N GLU A 671 28.55 5.31 -17.91
CA GLU A 671 29.55 5.51 -18.95
C GLU A 671 29.47 6.96 -19.43
N ASN A 672 30.61 7.61 -19.52
CA ASN A 672 30.65 9.03 -19.89
C ASN A 672 30.58 9.27 -21.41
N GLY A 673 30.86 8.27 -22.26
CA GLY A 673 30.99 8.48 -23.72
C GLY A 673 31.96 9.61 -24.05
N ASP A 674 31.57 10.50 -24.96
CA ASP A 674 32.30 11.70 -25.35
C ASP A 674 31.85 12.96 -24.58
N SER A 675 31.09 12.78 -23.49
CA SER A 675 30.60 13.89 -22.65
C SER A 675 31.66 14.36 -21.64
N ASN A 676 31.45 15.56 -21.09
CA ASN A 676 32.29 16.11 -20.03
C ASN A 676 31.96 15.59 -18.63
N TYR A 677 31.08 14.60 -18.53
CA TYR A 677 30.64 14.05 -17.26
C TYR A 677 31.62 13.07 -16.65
N ILE A 678 31.62 12.99 -15.33
CA ILE A 678 32.47 12.06 -14.57
C ILE A 678 31.65 10.79 -14.28
N ILE A 679 32.25 9.62 -14.44
CA ILE A 679 31.61 8.33 -14.07
C ILE A 679 31.31 8.36 -12.57
N GLY A 680 30.07 8.03 -12.21
CA GLY A 680 29.62 8.07 -10.82
C GLY A 680 28.96 9.39 -10.40
N GLU A 681 28.86 10.39 -11.28
CA GLU A 681 28.21 11.67 -10.99
C GLU A 681 26.69 11.56 -11.07
N GLU A 682 25.97 12.21 -10.13
CA GLU A 682 24.50 12.31 -10.11
C GLU A 682 24.07 13.63 -10.80
N ILE A 683 23.51 13.56 -12.00
CA ILE A 683 23.13 14.73 -12.81
C ILE A 683 21.62 14.80 -12.97
N ASP A 684 21.08 15.99 -13.23
CA ASP A 684 19.66 16.15 -13.55
C ASP A 684 19.31 15.44 -14.86
N ARG A 685 18.21 14.68 -14.84
CA ARG A 685 17.70 13.95 -16.01
C ARG A 685 17.53 14.84 -17.24
N TYR A 686 17.05 16.06 -17.05
CA TYR A 686 16.88 17.00 -18.13
C TYR A 686 18.22 17.45 -18.75
N GLU A 687 19.18 17.81 -17.91
CA GLU A 687 20.52 18.22 -18.34
C GLU A 687 21.23 17.08 -19.07
N PHE A 688 21.11 15.86 -18.55
CA PHE A 688 21.63 14.65 -19.17
C PHE A 688 21.02 14.40 -20.56
N LEU A 689 19.67 14.50 -20.72
CA LEU A 689 19.00 14.29 -21.98
C LEU A 689 19.40 15.38 -23.02
N THR A 690 19.41 16.65 -22.61
CA THR A 690 19.78 17.76 -23.49
C THR A 690 21.22 17.62 -23.97
N SER A 691 22.16 17.29 -23.09
CA SER A 691 23.56 17.06 -23.46
C SER A 691 23.70 15.87 -24.41
N ASN A 692 22.98 14.79 -24.19
CA ASN A 692 22.98 13.64 -25.09
C ASN A 692 22.37 13.97 -26.48
N GLU A 693 21.30 14.77 -26.54
CA GLU A 693 20.75 15.28 -27.81
C GLU A 693 21.76 16.09 -28.59
N GLU A 694 22.51 16.98 -27.91
CA GLU A 694 23.60 17.77 -28.52
C GLU A 694 24.76 16.90 -29.02
N LEU A 695 25.14 15.87 -28.28
CA LEU A 695 26.19 14.94 -28.67
C LEU A 695 25.77 14.10 -29.87
N ILE A 696 24.54 13.63 -29.90
CA ILE A 696 23.97 12.87 -31.03
C ILE A 696 23.91 13.75 -32.28
N ALA A 697 23.50 15.01 -32.14
CA ALA A 697 23.49 15.99 -33.27
C ALA A 697 24.90 16.20 -33.84
N LYS A 698 25.92 16.10 -33.01
CA LYS A 698 27.33 16.18 -33.42
C LYS A 698 27.93 14.83 -33.83
N SER A 699 27.12 13.76 -33.92
CA SER A 699 27.58 12.38 -34.20
C SER A 699 28.64 11.85 -33.24
N MET A 700 28.63 12.30 -32.00
CA MET A 700 29.44 11.82 -30.90
C MET A 700 28.72 10.73 -30.07
N LYS A 701 29.45 9.94 -29.29
CA LYS A 701 28.86 8.90 -28.41
C LYS A 701 28.15 9.55 -27.21
N PRO A 702 26.85 9.31 -26.99
CA PRO A 702 26.16 9.82 -25.84
C PRO A 702 26.63 9.15 -24.55
N ALA A 703 26.45 9.80 -23.40
CA ALA A 703 26.65 9.22 -22.10
C ALA A 703 25.52 8.22 -21.74
N ILE A 704 25.88 7.17 -21.00
CA ILE A 704 24.90 6.18 -20.49
C ILE A 704 24.75 6.40 -18.98
N GLY A 705 23.49 6.43 -18.52
CA GLY A 705 23.18 6.60 -17.12
C GLY A 705 21.96 5.79 -16.69
N LYS A 706 21.94 5.41 -15.41
CA LYS A 706 20.81 4.74 -14.77
C LYS A 706 20.00 5.72 -13.92
N PRO A 707 18.66 5.65 -13.90
CA PRO A 707 17.85 6.47 -13.00
C PRO A 707 18.13 6.10 -11.54
N VAL A 708 18.15 7.09 -10.66
CA VAL A 708 18.38 6.90 -9.23
C VAL A 708 17.18 7.38 -8.44
N LEU A 709 16.76 6.60 -7.47
CA LEU A 709 15.72 6.99 -6.51
C LEU A 709 16.38 7.75 -5.36
N LEU A 710 15.97 8.99 -5.17
CA LEU A 710 16.40 9.82 -4.04
C LEU A 710 15.27 9.97 -3.03
N GLY A 711 15.60 9.88 -1.74
CA GLY A 711 14.67 10.30 -0.68
C GLY A 711 14.39 11.79 -0.78
N ILE A 712 13.22 12.23 -0.33
CA ILE A 712 12.79 13.64 -0.43
C ILE A 712 13.77 14.62 0.21
N THR A 713 14.40 14.26 1.33
CA THR A 713 15.40 15.11 1.99
C THR A 713 16.66 15.26 1.12
N LYS A 714 17.19 14.16 0.57
CA LYS A 714 18.36 14.20 -0.31
C LYS A 714 18.05 14.94 -1.62
N ALA A 715 16.88 14.73 -2.20
CA ALA A 715 16.42 15.41 -3.40
C ALA A 715 16.31 16.93 -3.18
N SER A 716 15.78 17.38 -2.03
CA SER A 716 15.70 18.81 -1.68
C SER A 716 17.06 19.49 -1.51
N LEU A 717 18.09 18.75 -1.07
CA LEU A 717 19.45 19.26 -0.90
C LEU A 717 20.25 19.29 -2.22
N LEU A 718 19.91 18.39 -3.15
CA LEU A 718 20.57 18.27 -4.46
C LEU A 718 19.85 19.05 -5.58
N THR A 719 19.03 20.03 -5.23
CA THR A 719 18.38 20.92 -6.20
C THR A 719 19.39 21.82 -6.92
N ARG A 720 19.00 22.35 -8.09
CA ARG A 720 19.84 23.30 -8.85
C ARG A 720 20.07 24.58 -8.07
N SER A 721 19.03 25.08 -7.39
CA SER A 721 19.09 26.29 -6.61
C SER A 721 19.79 26.08 -5.26
N PHE A 722 20.96 26.67 -5.09
CA PHE A 722 21.65 26.65 -3.79
C PHE A 722 20.93 27.49 -2.73
N ILE A 723 20.17 28.51 -3.12
CA ILE A 723 19.37 29.36 -2.22
C ILE A 723 18.28 28.51 -1.58
N SER A 724 17.55 27.77 -2.40
CA SER A 724 16.51 26.85 -1.94
C SER A 724 17.06 25.78 -0.99
N ALA A 725 18.14 25.09 -1.39
CA ALA A 725 18.77 24.07 -0.58
C ALA A 725 19.30 24.63 0.76
N ALA A 726 19.94 25.79 0.76
CA ALA A 726 20.46 26.42 1.97
C ALA A 726 19.36 26.83 2.94
N SER A 727 18.19 27.20 2.45
CA SER A 727 17.05 27.55 3.28
C SER A 727 16.33 26.34 3.92
N PHE A 728 16.63 25.15 3.47
CA PHE A 728 16.05 23.91 3.98
C PHE A 728 16.84 23.34 5.17
N GLN A 729 18.03 22.87 4.94
CA GLN A 729 18.92 22.28 5.95
C GLN A 729 20.41 22.51 5.56
N GLU A 730 21.33 22.27 6.49
CA GLU A 730 22.79 22.32 6.26
C GLU A 730 23.26 23.65 5.62
N THR A 731 22.70 24.76 6.05
CA THR A 731 22.90 26.10 5.45
C THR A 731 24.38 26.43 5.22
N THR A 732 25.21 26.28 6.23
CA THR A 732 26.65 26.57 6.16
C THR A 732 27.38 25.74 5.11
N ARG A 733 27.12 24.43 5.07
CA ARG A 733 27.76 23.51 4.14
C ARG A 733 27.40 23.87 2.69
N ILE A 734 26.13 24.07 2.43
CA ILE A 734 25.61 24.38 1.08
C ILE A 734 26.16 25.72 0.58
N LEU A 735 26.15 26.77 1.42
CA LEU A 735 26.68 28.07 1.05
C LEU A 735 28.20 28.02 0.80
N THR A 736 28.93 27.27 1.60
CA THR A 736 30.37 27.09 1.41
C THR A 736 30.67 26.38 0.08
N ASP A 737 29.97 25.28 -0.20
CA ASP A 737 30.13 24.55 -1.46
C ASP A 737 29.76 25.40 -2.69
N ALA A 738 28.67 26.17 -2.59
CA ALA A 738 28.25 27.05 -3.65
C ALA A 738 29.27 28.19 -3.92
N SER A 739 29.86 28.73 -2.85
CA SER A 739 30.90 29.77 -2.93
C SER A 739 32.15 29.23 -3.55
N ILE A 740 32.64 28.04 -3.14
CA ILE A 740 33.84 27.41 -3.69
C ILE A 740 33.66 27.10 -5.17
N LYS A 741 32.50 26.59 -5.57
CA LYS A 741 32.19 26.21 -6.95
C LYS A 741 31.79 27.39 -7.83
N GLY A 742 31.59 28.59 -7.25
CA GLY A 742 31.13 29.76 -8.00
C GLY A 742 29.74 29.57 -8.64
N LYS A 743 28.84 28.82 -7.97
CA LYS A 743 27.50 28.49 -8.52
C LYS A 743 26.66 29.75 -8.70
N ALA A 744 26.04 29.87 -9.87
CA ALA A 744 24.99 30.87 -10.14
C ALA A 744 23.60 30.24 -10.01
N ASP A 745 22.67 30.98 -9.40
CA ASP A 745 21.29 30.54 -9.28
C ASP A 745 20.43 31.21 -10.37
N THR A 746 19.68 30.38 -11.10
CA THR A 746 18.86 30.85 -12.22
C THR A 746 17.49 31.37 -11.78
N LEU A 747 17.15 31.26 -10.50
CA LEU A 747 15.87 31.70 -9.89
C LEU A 747 14.65 31.12 -10.61
N GLU A 748 14.65 29.83 -10.83
CA GLU A 748 13.60 29.15 -11.60
C GLU A 748 12.43 28.66 -10.73
N GLY A 749 12.67 28.28 -9.47
CA GLY A 749 11.67 27.79 -8.53
C GLY A 749 10.91 28.89 -7.78
N LEU A 750 9.98 28.48 -6.92
CA LEU A 750 9.16 29.43 -6.16
C LEU A 750 9.93 30.05 -5.00
N LYS A 751 10.64 29.23 -4.22
CA LYS A 751 11.22 29.58 -2.92
C LYS A 751 12.34 30.61 -3.06
N GLU A 752 13.25 30.41 -4.03
CA GLU A 752 14.34 31.37 -4.29
C GLU A 752 13.82 32.72 -4.74
N ASN A 753 12.77 32.76 -5.57
CA ASN A 753 12.16 34.04 -5.97
C ASN A 753 11.49 34.75 -4.77
N VAL A 754 10.84 34.01 -3.88
CA VAL A 754 10.27 34.56 -2.64
C VAL A 754 11.37 35.12 -1.74
N ILE A 755 12.47 34.39 -1.54
CA ILE A 755 13.59 34.84 -0.71
C ILE A 755 14.23 36.14 -1.25
N VAL A 756 14.40 36.23 -2.58
CA VAL A 756 15.01 37.40 -3.24
C VAL A 756 14.01 38.54 -3.39
N GLY A 757 12.72 38.32 -3.16
CA GLY A 757 11.66 39.34 -3.29
C GLY A 757 11.20 39.58 -4.72
N ARG A 758 11.37 38.60 -5.63
CA ARG A 758 10.86 38.67 -7.01
C ARG A 758 9.50 38.00 -7.12
N LEU A 759 8.79 38.27 -8.22
CA LEU A 759 7.56 37.57 -8.54
C LEU A 759 7.85 36.07 -8.76
N ILE A 760 6.98 35.25 -8.19
CA ILE A 760 7.08 33.79 -8.35
C ILE A 760 6.78 33.38 -9.80
N PRO A 761 7.44 32.36 -10.36
CA PRO A 761 7.21 31.89 -11.73
C PRO A 761 5.98 30.98 -11.82
N ALA A 762 4.89 31.34 -11.15
CA ALA A 762 3.61 30.65 -11.12
C ALA A 762 2.45 31.65 -11.24
N GLY A 763 1.30 31.18 -11.69
CA GLY A 763 0.13 32.03 -11.90
C GLY A 763 0.42 33.21 -12.85
N THR A 764 -0.02 34.42 -12.48
CA THR A 764 0.20 35.64 -13.24
C THR A 764 1.67 36.05 -13.38
N GLY A 765 2.51 35.68 -12.41
CA GLY A 765 3.95 35.93 -12.46
C GLY A 765 4.65 35.19 -13.61
N ARG A 766 4.15 34.02 -13.99
CA ARG A 766 4.65 33.31 -15.17
C ARG A 766 4.35 34.04 -16.45
N THR A 767 3.11 34.50 -16.64
CA THR A 767 2.72 35.28 -17.80
C THR A 767 3.59 36.53 -17.93
N PHE A 768 3.86 37.21 -16.82
CA PHE A 768 4.77 38.35 -16.77
C PHE A 768 6.19 37.98 -17.23
N LYS A 769 6.73 36.85 -16.73
CA LYS A 769 8.05 36.37 -17.11
C LYS A 769 8.12 35.95 -18.59
N GLN A 770 7.06 35.40 -19.15
CA GLN A 770 6.95 35.10 -20.58
C GLN A 770 7.03 36.39 -21.44
N ILE A 771 6.26 37.40 -21.04
CA ILE A 771 6.26 38.71 -21.75
C ILE A 771 7.64 39.35 -21.64
N GLU A 772 8.28 39.31 -20.47
CA GLU A 772 9.63 39.85 -20.26
C GLU A 772 10.67 39.13 -21.14
N ASN A 773 10.59 37.83 -21.25
CA ASN A 773 11.47 37.04 -22.13
C ASN A 773 11.23 37.35 -23.63
N GLN A 774 9.98 37.50 -24.04
CA GLN A 774 9.67 37.96 -25.41
C GLN A 774 10.22 39.33 -25.71
N ALA A 775 10.07 40.28 -24.79
CA ALA A 775 10.64 41.62 -24.93
C ALA A 775 12.18 41.58 -25.03
N LYS A 776 12.85 40.81 -24.18
CA LYS A 776 14.30 40.60 -24.24
C LYS A 776 14.77 39.98 -25.56
N ASN A 777 14.03 39.05 -26.12
CA ASN A 777 14.35 38.45 -27.42
C ASN A 777 14.22 39.47 -28.51
N LEU A 778 13.16 40.27 -28.53
CA LEU A 778 12.99 41.37 -29.50
C LEU A 778 14.10 42.43 -29.35
N ASP A 779 14.48 42.77 -28.13
CA ASP A 779 15.58 43.69 -27.88
C ASP A 779 16.94 43.13 -28.38
N ASN A 780 17.17 41.83 -28.24
CA ASN A 780 18.37 41.18 -28.75
C ASN A 780 18.38 41.11 -30.27
N GLU A 781 17.26 40.79 -30.91
CA GLU A 781 17.11 40.83 -32.36
C GLU A 781 17.38 42.24 -32.93
N ALA A 782 16.79 43.25 -32.28
CA ALA A 782 17.03 44.63 -32.65
C ALA A 782 18.53 45.06 -32.49
N LYS A 783 19.20 44.59 -31.42
CA LYS A 783 20.66 44.81 -31.25
C LYS A 783 21.45 44.16 -32.38
N ILE A 784 21.16 42.91 -32.70
CA ILE A 784 21.85 42.20 -33.79
C ILE A 784 21.68 42.94 -35.12
N GLU A 785 20.48 43.46 -35.39
CA GLU A 785 20.22 44.27 -36.61
C GLU A 785 21.01 45.57 -36.60
N ILE A 786 21.08 46.26 -35.43
CA ILE A 786 21.85 47.50 -35.28
C ILE A 786 23.34 47.26 -35.52
N ASP A 787 23.87 46.19 -34.87
CA ASP A 787 25.27 45.82 -35.04
C ASP A 787 25.60 45.44 -36.46
N ALA A 788 24.71 44.73 -37.17
CA ALA A 788 24.87 44.42 -38.58
C ALA A 788 24.83 45.66 -39.50
N ILE A 789 24.00 46.65 -39.16
CA ILE A 789 23.96 47.93 -39.90
C ILE A 789 25.24 48.75 -39.63
N GLN A 790 25.78 48.73 -38.39
CA GLN A 790 27.02 49.41 -38.04
C GLN A 790 28.19 48.78 -38.77
N ALA A 791 28.29 47.44 -38.77
CA ALA A 791 29.36 46.72 -39.46
C ALA A 791 29.34 47.01 -40.98
N LYS A 792 28.15 47.09 -41.62
CA LYS A 792 28.04 47.47 -43.04
C LYS A 792 28.50 48.91 -43.30
N LYS A 793 28.16 49.85 -42.41
CA LYS A 793 28.63 51.23 -42.52
C LYS A 793 30.16 51.37 -42.34
N GLU A 794 30.74 50.60 -41.44
CA GLU A 794 32.18 50.55 -41.26
C GLU A 794 32.90 49.96 -42.49
N GLU A 795 32.35 48.89 -43.10
CA GLU A 795 32.85 48.37 -44.36
C GLU A 795 32.76 49.40 -45.56
N GLU A 796 31.61 50.10 -45.60
CA GLU A 796 31.45 51.17 -46.63
C GLU A 796 32.50 52.31 -46.39
N ILE A 797 32.71 52.74 -45.18
CA ILE A 797 33.70 53.76 -44.86
C ILE A 797 35.14 53.26 -45.15
N ALA A 798 35.44 51.95 -44.80
CA ALA A 798 36.73 51.40 -45.18
C ALA A 798 36.96 51.34 -46.69
N LYS A 799 35.96 50.95 -47.50
CA LYS A 799 36.03 50.97 -48.96
C LYS A 799 36.16 52.38 -49.56
N ILE A 800 35.57 53.41 -48.97
CA ILE A 800 35.70 54.80 -49.36
C ILE A 800 37.16 55.29 -49.03
N GLN A 801 37.73 54.87 -47.90
CA GLN A 801 39.10 55.19 -47.53
C GLN A 801 40.14 54.51 -48.43
N GLU A 802 39.95 53.26 -48.83
CA GLU A 802 40.80 52.56 -49.80
C GLU A 802 40.72 53.15 -51.20
N ASN A 803 39.56 53.65 -51.67
CA ASN A 803 39.43 54.29 -52.96
C ASN A 803 39.93 55.73 -52.97
N SER A 804 40.28 56.34 -51.86
CA SER A 804 40.80 57.69 -51.71
C SER A 804 42.29 57.77 -51.41
N SER A 805 42.97 56.61 -51.26
CA SER A 805 44.42 56.50 -51.22
C SER A 805 44.97 56.00 -52.59
#